data_e5e7f449b0135b7bb9560f596063f0d3
#
_entry.id   e5e7f449b0135b7bb9560f596063f0d3
#
_cell.length_a   1.000
_cell.length_b   1.000
_cell.length_c   1.000
_cell.angle_alpha   90.00
_cell.angle_beta   90.00
_cell.angle_gamma   90.00
#
_symmetry.space_group_name_H-M   'P 1'
#
loop_
_entity.id
_entity.type
_entity.pdbx_description
1 polymer ?
#
loop_
_entity_poly.entity_id
_entity_poly.type
_entity_poly.pdbx_seq_one_letter_code
_entity_poly.pdbx_strand_id
1 'polypeptide(L)'
;MKRLITHLQSSANPARRRQAWGFVIALSIVAVGLAVFLWEYGNNWTHAAEKLAAKGLKPRIEAPSQALFVKAAIVNLCLTVLLLITSRWWTGPVIDQRQDCGQSGTKSIRWAWLILIALVLATAARVPRMTLGLYNDEAHNYARLYSGVWEFNPEKSPLPKLDIPRWGETFWLNNVGNNSQPFSVAARLSLTAAQSAGLSVPGEVTEWAARLPSLLAGLLTVVLLTRLAGRTVGVVGAIGTLLLLSLHGWHVRYSTEARGYAIMILGVTLIFGFLNAAFQSGRWRDWLGFGGGVFLCVWAFMGSAYFIAVFCGLVMIRQVVVWRKGGHGFDQVIRPAIAGLFAAMLGLQALLPLVPQLLAMMDKLGSIHGKMGLNWWHDVLGFLTTGVRWTDGMPSNPMNLSVARWLHDQPWQWLGLLTLIAMVLIGTASMIRRGGALRLIAIGSPLAVAFAWSMMARKSMFLHYWYVVYALPWVGLAFGVALASLANKGRRWMAPVVAALALWPCLHFTLQLRHSPREDERAGVVGARGAPYPHYQGADLKHEPTTMFAAFWSNATLYDPFGYKPETAAELEALVTKARTEKRDLYVCYAHETLARSYSPELLDRVIKSPDFELVGTFYGQEEAQFTEYLYRLKPRAAIAPPAP
;
A
#
# COMPACT_ATOMS: atom_id res chain seq x y z
N MET A 1 41.50 -1.82 16.75
CA MET A 1 40.85 -2.57 17.84
C MET A 1 41.30 -2.15 19.24
N LYS A 2 42.60 -2.21 19.62
CA LYS A 2 43.09 -1.75 20.95
C LYS A 2 42.62 -0.33 21.33
N ARG A 3 42.78 0.67 20.44
CA ARG A 3 42.36 2.08 20.70
C ARG A 3 40.83 2.20 20.88
N LEU A 4 40.02 1.40 20.20
CA LEU A 4 38.56 1.36 20.36
C LEU A 4 38.20 0.80 21.75
N ILE A 5 38.85 -0.31 22.16
CA ILE A 5 38.64 -0.94 23.45
C ILE A 5 39.05 0.03 24.58
N THR A 6 40.18 0.71 24.44
CA THR A 6 40.65 1.70 25.43
C THR A 6 39.68 2.89 25.53
N HIS A 7 39.15 3.39 24.41
CA HIS A 7 38.16 4.47 24.41
C HIS A 7 36.83 4.05 25.04
N LEU A 8 36.35 2.83 24.75
CA LEU A 8 35.14 2.27 25.35
C LEU A 8 35.33 2.02 26.88
N GLN A 9 36.52 1.72 27.30
CA GLN A 9 36.87 1.52 28.74
C GLN A 9 37.05 2.84 29.51
N SER A 10 37.47 3.92 28.84
CA SER A 10 37.75 5.21 29.49
C SER A 10 36.51 6.07 29.73
N SER A 11 35.34 5.67 29.23
CA SER A 11 34.10 6.41 29.46
C SER A 11 33.63 6.28 30.90
N ALA A 12 33.59 7.40 31.63
CA ALA A 12 33.16 7.47 33.03
C ALA A 12 31.68 7.11 33.25
N ASN A 13 30.86 7.08 32.19
CA ASN A 13 29.43 6.79 32.30
C ASN A 13 29.10 5.35 31.82
N PRO A 14 28.68 4.45 32.74
CA PRO A 14 28.43 3.03 32.43
C PRO A 14 27.28 2.80 31.42
N ALA A 15 26.31 3.70 31.34
CA ALA A 15 25.23 3.60 30.37
C ALA A 15 25.73 3.88 28.94
N ARG A 16 26.67 4.81 28.78
CA ARG A 16 27.31 5.11 27.48
C ARG A 16 28.12 3.94 26.98
N ARG A 17 28.89 3.33 27.89
CA ARG A 17 29.72 2.17 27.60
C ARG A 17 28.85 1.00 27.12
N ARG A 18 27.74 0.71 27.82
CA ARG A 18 26.79 -0.34 27.41
C ARG A 18 26.20 -0.08 26.03
N GLN A 19 25.79 1.15 25.74
CA GLN A 19 25.22 1.50 24.43
C GLN A 19 26.22 1.37 23.28
N ALA A 20 27.45 1.87 23.46
CA ALA A 20 28.51 1.76 22.47
C ALA A 20 28.89 0.29 22.19
N TRP A 21 29.00 -0.53 23.24
CA TRP A 21 29.19 -1.97 23.09
C TRP A 21 28.02 -2.65 22.40
N GLY A 22 26.79 -2.26 22.69
CA GLY A 22 25.59 -2.76 21.99
C GLY A 22 25.67 -2.55 20.47
N PHE A 23 26.10 -1.36 20.02
CA PHE A 23 26.31 -1.08 18.59
C PHE A 23 27.46 -1.91 18.00
N VAL A 24 28.60 -1.99 18.70
CA VAL A 24 29.74 -2.78 18.21
C VAL A 24 29.35 -4.25 18.07
N ILE A 25 28.66 -4.82 19.05
CA ILE A 25 28.20 -6.21 19.02
C ILE A 25 27.20 -6.41 17.87
N ALA A 26 26.18 -5.55 17.76
CA ALA A 26 25.17 -5.66 16.71
C ALA A 26 25.77 -5.55 15.30
N LEU A 27 26.65 -4.56 15.07
CA LEU A 27 27.34 -4.41 13.78
C LEU A 27 28.30 -5.57 13.50
N SER A 28 28.96 -6.12 14.53
CA SER A 28 29.81 -7.31 14.35
C SER A 28 28.99 -8.53 13.95
N ILE A 29 27.82 -8.73 14.58
CA ILE A 29 26.90 -9.82 14.20
C ILE A 29 26.44 -9.64 12.74
N VAL A 30 26.06 -8.42 12.34
CA VAL A 30 25.66 -8.12 10.96
C VAL A 30 26.82 -8.36 9.98
N ALA A 31 28.03 -7.89 10.32
CA ALA A 31 29.21 -8.09 9.46
C ALA A 31 29.56 -9.58 9.30
N VAL A 32 29.54 -10.35 10.41
CA VAL A 32 29.77 -11.80 10.36
C VAL A 32 28.67 -12.50 9.55
N GLY A 33 27.39 -12.15 9.78
CA GLY A 33 26.27 -12.72 9.04
C GLY A 33 26.37 -12.44 7.54
N LEU A 34 26.72 -11.21 7.14
CA LEU A 34 26.95 -10.86 5.72
C LEU A 34 28.17 -11.62 5.14
N ALA A 35 29.25 -11.74 5.88
CA ALA A 35 30.44 -12.47 5.45
C ALA A 35 30.13 -13.96 5.26
N VAL A 36 29.42 -14.60 6.19
CA VAL A 36 28.98 -16.00 6.07
C VAL A 36 28.04 -16.17 4.88
N PHE A 37 27.07 -15.27 4.71
CA PHE A 37 26.18 -15.29 3.55
C PHE A 37 26.97 -15.20 2.23
N LEU A 38 27.92 -14.27 2.13
CA LEU A 38 28.75 -14.11 0.93
C LEU A 38 29.65 -15.31 0.68
N TRP A 39 30.19 -15.94 1.73
CA TRP A 39 30.97 -17.17 1.63
C TRP A 39 30.13 -18.33 1.10
N GLU A 40 28.95 -18.55 1.66
CA GLU A 40 28.09 -19.70 1.35
C GLU A 40 27.40 -19.54 0.00
N TYR A 41 26.83 -18.37 -0.27
CA TYR A 41 25.94 -18.14 -1.42
C TYR A 41 26.53 -17.20 -2.48
N GLY A 42 27.54 -16.40 -2.17
CA GLY A 42 28.02 -15.29 -3.01
C GLY A 42 28.34 -15.72 -4.43
N ASN A 43 29.19 -16.75 -4.59
CA ASN A 43 29.57 -17.26 -5.92
C ASN A 43 28.39 -17.90 -6.67
N ASN A 44 27.54 -18.66 -5.96
CA ASN A 44 26.42 -19.35 -6.56
C ASN A 44 25.36 -18.38 -7.07
N TRP A 45 25.04 -17.35 -6.30
CA TRP A 45 24.01 -16.38 -6.64
C TRP A 45 24.49 -15.33 -7.65
N THR A 46 25.78 -14.93 -7.60
CA THR A 46 26.35 -13.99 -8.57
C THR A 46 26.27 -14.54 -9.99
N HIS A 47 26.56 -15.83 -10.16
CA HIS A 47 26.57 -16.49 -11.47
C HIS A 47 25.32 -17.35 -11.74
N ALA A 48 24.23 -17.16 -10.99
CA ALA A 48 23.03 -17.98 -11.13
C ALA A 48 22.44 -17.95 -12.56
N ALA A 49 22.40 -16.79 -13.19
CA ALA A 49 21.89 -16.63 -14.55
C ALA A 49 22.78 -17.34 -15.58
N GLU A 50 24.11 -17.22 -15.46
CA GLU A 50 25.09 -17.87 -16.35
C GLU A 50 25.03 -19.40 -16.22
N LYS A 51 24.88 -19.91 -14.98
CA LYS A 51 24.75 -21.35 -14.74
C LYS A 51 23.46 -21.93 -15.34
N LEU A 52 22.35 -21.18 -15.34
CA LEU A 52 21.12 -21.58 -16.01
C LEU A 52 21.28 -21.57 -17.53
N ALA A 53 21.88 -20.50 -18.09
CA ALA A 53 22.16 -20.38 -19.52
C ALA A 53 23.07 -21.49 -20.02
N ALA A 54 24.11 -21.84 -19.27
CA ALA A 54 25.01 -22.95 -19.59
C ALA A 54 24.30 -24.32 -19.65
N LYS A 55 23.14 -24.46 -18.95
CA LYS A 55 22.27 -25.65 -19.00
C LYS A 55 21.19 -25.56 -20.09
N GLY A 56 21.23 -24.55 -20.98
CA GLY A 56 20.19 -24.30 -21.99
C GLY A 56 18.84 -23.84 -21.41
N LEU A 57 18.82 -23.44 -20.14
CA LEU A 57 17.62 -22.97 -19.46
C LEU A 57 17.56 -21.43 -19.48
N LYS A 58 16.37 -20.87 -19.73
CA LYS A 58 16.18 -19.43 -19.62
C LYS A 58 16.36 -18.99 -18.16
N PRO A 59 17.12 -17.91 -17.90
CA PRO A 59 17.24 -17.36 -16.55
C PRO A 59 15.87 -16.97 -16.01
N ARG A 60 15.52 -17.48 -14.83
CA ARG A 60 14.31 -17.08 -14.11
C ARG A 60 14.56 -15.73 -13.41
N ILE A 61 13.47 -15.03 -13.05
CA ILE A 61 13.55 -13.70 -12.43
C ILE A 61 14.41 -13.66 -11.16
N GLU A 62 14.46 -14.78 -10.44
CA GLU A 62 15.26 -14.89 -9.22
C GLU A 62 16.76 -14.77 -9.47
N ALA A 63 17.26 -15.32 -10.59
CA ALA A 63 18.70 -15.37 -10.86
C ALA A 63 19.35 -13.96 -10.96
N PRO A 64 18.87 -13.00 -11.78
CA PRO A 64 19.41 -11.65 -11.78
C PRO A 64 19.17 -10.91 -10.45
N SER A 65 18.05 -11.16 -9.77
CA SER A 65 17.76 -10.56 -8.47
C SER A 65 18.70 -11.05 -7.38
N GLN A 66 19.04 -12.34 -7.38
CA GLN A 66 20.03 -12.94 -6.49
C GLN A 66 21.42 -12.33 -6.67
N ALA A 67 21.85 -12.13 -7.91
CA ALA A 67 23.13 -11.50 -8.21
C ALA A 67 23.20 -10.06 -7.65
N LEU A 68 22.13 -9.28 -7.78
CA LEU A 68 22.07 -7.93 -7.24
C LEU A 68 21.97 -7.92 -5.71
N PHE A 69 21.30 -8.89 -5.11
CA PHE A 69 21.23 -9.06 -3.67
C PHE A 69 22.63 -9.32 -3.09
N VAL A 70 23.46 -10.13 -3.76
CA VAL A 70 24.88 -10.34 -3.39
C VAL A 70 25.68 -9.04 -3.50
N LYS A 71 25.52 -8.27 -4.60
CA LYS A 71 26.19 -6.97 -4.75
C LYS A 71 25.81 -6.00 -3.63
N ALA A 72 24.52 -5.95 -3.27
CA ALA A 72 24.05 -5.15 -2.13
C ALA A 72 24.70 -5.62 -0.81
N ALA A 73 24.81 -6.93 -0.60
CA ALA A 73 25.44 -7.50 0.59
C ALA A 73 26.94 -7.13 0.70
N ILE A 74 27.67 -7.09 -0.41
CA ILE A 74 29.07 -6.64 -0.44
C ILE A 74 29.16 -5.17 0.00
N VAL A 75 28.35 -4.30 -0.59
CA VAL A 75 28.33 -2.87 -0.24
C VAL A 75 27.96 -2.70 1.25
N ASN A 76 26.95 -3.42 1.71
CA ASN A 76 26.52 -3.37 3.11
C ASN A 76 27.57 -3.90 4.07
N LEU A 77 28.33 -4.92 3.69
CA LEU A 77 29.47 -5.41 4.49
C LEU A 77 30.54 -4.31 4.61
N CYS A 78 30.92 -3.67 3.50
CA CYS A 78 31.89 -2.55 3.52
C CYS A 78 31.40 -1.40 4.40
N LEU A 79 30.15 -1.00 4.27
CA LEU A 79 29.54 0.06 5.11
C LEU A 79 29.48 -0.34 6.58
N THR A 80 29.14 -1.60 6.89
CA THR A 80 29.10 -2.11 8.26
C THR A 80 30.49 -2.09 8.90
N VAL A 81 31.53 -2.50 8.17
CA VAL A 81 32.93 -2.44 8.62
C VAL A 81 33.36 -0.98 8.83
N LEU A 82 33.01 -0.07 7.93
CA LEU A 82 33.27 1.35 8.07
C LEU A 82 32.60 1.93 9.33
N LEU A 83 31.34 1.58 9.56
CA LEU A 83 30.60 1.97 10.76
C LEU A 83 31.23 1.41 12.03
N LEU A 84 31.74 0.17 12.01
CA LEU A 84 32.48 -0.42 13.13
C LEU A 84 33.78 0.36 13.45
N ILE A 85 34.59 0.64 12.42
CA ILE A 85 35.86 1.38 12.58
C ILE A 85 35.58 2.80 13.09
N THR A 86 34.53 3.44 12.60
CA THR A 86 34.16 4.82 12.94
C THR A 86 33.30 4.93 14.21
N SER A 87 32.87 3.82 14.80
CA SER A 87 31.89 3.76 15.91
C SER A 87 32.22 4.67 17.10
N ARG A 88 33.53 4.84 17.42
CA ARG A 88 33.99 5.75 18.45
C ARG A 88 33.56 7.22 18.27
N TRP A 89 33.35 7.66 17.04
CA TRP A 89 33.03 9.07 16.72
C TRP A 89 31.52 9.35 16.78
N TRP A 90 30.66 8.37 16.54
CA TRP A 90 29.23 8.58 16.46
C TRP A 90 28.42 7.93 17.61
N THR A 91 28.99 6.98 18.36
CA THR A 91 28.34 6.40 19.56
C THR A 91 28.42 7.29 20.80
N GLY A 92 28.80 8.56 20.65
CA GLY A 92 29.01 9.52 21.74
C GLY A 92 27.82 9.75 22.68
N PRO A 93 28.00 10.60 23.70
CA PRO A 93 27.07 10.74 24.83
C PRO A 93 25.68 11.22 24.42
N VAL A 94 24.67 10.69 25.11
CA VAL A 94 23.34 11.33 25.15
C VAL A 94 23.42 12.46 26.17
N ILE A 95 23.29 13.70 25.75
CA ILE A 95 22.91 14.78 26.67
C ILE A 95 21.42 14.51 26.96
N ASP A 96 21.12 14.03 28.15
CA ASP A 96 19.72 13.77 28.56
C ASP A 96 19.01 15.14 28.65
N GLN A 97 18.34 15.51 27.60
CA GLN A 97 17.54 16.73 27.54
C GLN A 97 16.16 16.51 28.17
N ARG A 98 16.08 15.73 29.23
CA ARG A 98 14.88 15.77 30.06
C ARG A 98 14.76 17.18 30.68
N GLN A 99 14.33 18.14 29.88
CA GLN A 99 13.44 19.13 30.43
C GLN A 99 12.23 18.34 30.95
N ASP A 100 12.01 18.38 32.23
CA ASP A 100 10.78 17.92 32.87
C ASP A 100 9.58 18.65 32.25
N CYS A 101 9.22 18.27 31.04
CA CYS A 101 7.87 18.47 30.55
C CYS A 101 7.02 17.60 31.47
N GLY A 102 6.47 18.22 32.50
CA GLY A 102 5.66 17.60 33.52
C GLY A 102 4.73 16.57 32.88
N GLN A 103 5.09 15.31 33.05
CA GLN A 103 4.19 14.23 32.72
C GLN A 103 3.01 14.40 33.69
N SER A 104 2.00 15.16 33.23
CA SER A 104 0.71 15.10 33.88
C SER A 104 0.30 13.63 33.80
N GLY A 105 0.37 12.96 34.94
CA GLY A 105 0.02 11.56 35.10
C GLY A 105 -1.43 11.33 34.71
N THR A 106 -1.71 11.29 33.41
CA THR A 106 -2.99 10.86 32.88
C THR A 106 -3.13 9.38 33.18
N LYS A 107 -4.01 9.08 34.14
CA LYS A 107 -4.27 7.74 34.66
C LYS A 107 -4.35 6.73 33.50
N SER A 108 -3.54 5.70 33.52
CA SER A 108 -3.35 4.69 32.46
C SER A 108 -4.66 4.02 31.98
N ILE A 109 -5.64 3.89 32.85
CA ILE A 109 -6.94 3.27 32.56
C ILE A 109 -7.74 4.03 31.47
N ARG A 110 -7.69 5.38 31.43
CA ARG A 110 -8.43 6.17 30.43
C ARG A 110 -7.89 5.98 29.01
N TRP A 111 -6.59 5.74 28.84
CA TRP A 111 -5.98 5.49 27.54
C TRP A 111 -6.37 4.14 26.96
N ALA A 112 -6.44 3.09 27.77
CA ALA A 112 -6.84 1.76 27.31
C ALA A 112 -8.26 1.77 26.73
N TRP A 113 -9.22 2.44 27.40
CA TRP A 113 -10.58 2.56 26.89
C TRP A 113 -10.68 3.37 25.60
N LEU A 114 -9.94 4.48 25.48
CA LEU A 114 -9.89 5.26 24.25
C LEU A 114 -9.33 4.43 23.09
N ILE A 115 -8.27 3.67 23.31
CA ILE A 115 -7.69 2.78 22.31
C ILE A 115 -8.70 1.68 21.93
N LEU A 116 -9.37 1.08 22.89
CA LEU A 116 -10.38 0.05 22.65
C LEU A 116 -11.54 0.59 21.79
N ILE A 117 -12.11 1.73 22.16
CA ILE A 117 -13.17 2.38 21.37
C ILE A 117 -12.67 2.68 19.96
N ALA A 118 -11.44 3.19 19.84
CA ALA A 118 -10.80 3.43 18.54
C ALA A 118 -10.74 2.19 17.68
N LEU A 119 -10.25 1.10 18.24
CA LEU A 119 -10.12 -0.17 17.54
C LEU A 119 -11.50 -0.70 17.12
N VAL A 120 -12.50 -0.63 17.99
CA VAL A 120 -13.88 -1.06 17.67
C VAL A 120 -14.45 -0.25 16.51
N LEU A 121 -14.41 1.08 16.57
CA LEU A 121 -14.91 1.96 15.51
C LEU A 121 -14.15 1.77 14.20
N ALA A 122 -12.82 1.73 14.27
CA ALA A 122 -11.98 1.54 13.10
C ALA A 122 -12.21 0.17 12.45
N THR A 123 -12.39 -0.88 13.24
CA THR A 123 -12.67 -2.24 12.76
C THR A 123 -14.06 -2.31 12.13
N ALA A 124 -15.09 -1.77 12.78
CA ALA A 124 -16.46 -1.76 12.28
C ALA A 124 -16.59 -1.10 10.90
N ALA A 125 -15.81 -0.04 10.63
CA ALA A 125 -15.77 0.61 9.33
C ALA A 125 -15.08 -0.24 8.24
N ARG A 126 -14.22 -1.19 8.59
CA ARG A 126 -13.33 -1.94 7.69
C ARG A 126 -13.78 -3.36 7.39
N VAL A 127 -14.32 -4.05 8.39
CA VAL A 127 -14.70 -5.47 8.27
C VAL A 127 -15.57 -5.76 7.05
N PRO A 128 -16.62 -4.97 6.73
CA PRO A 128 -17.45 -5.26 5.56
C PRO A 128 -16.70 -5.25 4.22
N ARG A 129 -15.59 -4.51 4.15
CA ARG A 129 -14.77 -4.44 2.93
C ARG A 129 -13.81 -5.61 2.77
N MET A 130 -13.56 -6.37 3.84
CA MET A 130 -12.58 -7.46 3.83
C MET A 130 -12.96 -8.59 2.87
N THR A 131 -14.25 -8.77 2.60
CA THR A 131 -14.81 -9.83 1.74
C THR A 131 -15.32 -9.33 0.38
N LEU A 132 -15.11 -8.05 0.03
CA LEU A 132 -15.37 -7.56 -1.32
C LEU A 132 -14.44 -8.22 -2.33
N GLY A 133 -14.87 -8.43 -3.57
CA GLY A 133 -14.03 -8.97 -4.64
C GLY A 133 -12.71 -8.21 -4.78
N LEU A 134 -11.69 -8.89 -5.27
CA LEU A 134 -10.40 -8.25 -5.57
C LEU A 134 -10.56 -7.35 -6.80
N TYR A 135 -9.86 -6.23 -6.82
CA TYR A 135 -9.72 -5.45 -8.04
C TYR A 135 -8.42 -5.84 -8.77
N ASN A 136 -8.29 -5.44 -10.03
CA ASN A 136 -7.25 -5.86 -10.95
C ASN A 136 -5.84 -5.97 -10.31
N ASP A 137 -5.34 -4.91 -9.68
CA ASP A 137 -4.01 -4.94 -9.05
C ASP A 137 -3.90 -5.93 -7.88
N GLU A 138 -4.99 -6.10 -7.10
CA GLU A 138 -5.03 -7.09 -6.02
C GLU A 138 -5.03 -8.50 -6.60
N ALA A 139 -5.88 -8.75 -7.61
CA ALA A 139 -6.02 -10.05 -8.26
C ALA A 139 -4.71 -10.45 -8.96
N HIS A 140 -4.05 -9.52 -9.66
CA HIS A 140 -2.74 -9.76 -10.25
C HIS A 140 -1.70 -10.19 -9.21
N ASN A 141 -1.61 -9.44 -8.10
CA ASN A 141 -0.66 -9.78 -7.03
C ASN A 141 -1.03 -11.08 -6.33
N TYR A 142 -2.31 -11.34 -6.12
CA TYR A 142 -2.82 -12.59 -5.56
C TYR A 142 -2.35 -13.78 -6.39
N ALA A 143 -2.56 -13.72 -7.70
CA ALA A 143 -2.17 -14.75 -8.64
C ALA A 143 -0.65 -14.97 -8.71
N ARG A 144 0.11 -13.89 -8.80
CA ARG A 144 1.53 -13.95 -9.16
C ARG A 144 2.51 -13.96 -7.99
N LEU A 145 2.09 -13.50 -6.81
CA LEU A 145 3.00 -13.27 -5.70
C LEU A 145 2.73 -14.14 -4.47
N TYR A 146 1.49 -14.55 -4.20
CA TYR A 146 1.24 -15.21 -2.91
C TYR A 146 0.23 -16.36 -2.88
N SER A 147 -0.67 -16.53 -3.85
CA SER A 147 -1.62 -17.66 -3.82
C SER A 147 -1.47 -18.60 -5.03
N GLY A 148 -1.39 -18.03 -6.23
CA GLY A 148 -1.34 -18.76 -7.48
C GLY A 148 -2.53 -18.48 -8.39
N VAL A 149 -2.48 -19.09 -9.56
CA VAL A 149 -3.49 -18.96 -10.61
C VAL A 149 -3.84 -20.33 -11.16
N TRP A 150 -5.09 -20.52 -11.48
CA TRP A 150 -5.54 -21.70 -12.20
C TRP A 150 -5.16 -21.59 -13.67
N GLU A 151 -4.51 -22.62 -14.19
CA GLU A 151 -4.23 -22.81 -15.61
C GLU A 151 -5.13 -23.93 -16.13
N PHE A 152 -6.03 -23.60 -17.04
CA PHE A 152 -6.89 -24.56 -17.72
C PHE A 152 -6.66 -24.47 -19.23
N ASN A 153 -6.17 -25.57 -19.77
CA ASN A 153 -6.01 -25.75 -21.20
C ASN A 153 -6.45 -27.18 -21.55
N PRO A 154 -7.69 -27.35 -22.05
CA PRO A 154 -8.25 -28.68 -22.32
C PRO A 154 -7.51 -29.48 -23.40
N GLU A 155 -6.76 -28.80 -24.28
CA GLU A 155 -5.91 -29.48 -25.29
C GLU A 155 -4.71 -30.18 -24.66
N LYS A 156 -4.20 -29.68 -23.52
CA LYS A 156 -3.06 -30.23 -22.80
C LYS A 156 -3.47 -31.15 -21.65
N SER A 157 -4.55 -30.80 -20.96
CA SER A 157 -5.04 -31.56 -19.81
C SER A 157 -6.53 -31.29 -19.60
N PRO A 158 -7.36 -32.32 -19.39
CA PRO A 158 -8.77 -32.14 -19.06
C PRO A 158 -9.00 -31.53 -17.66
N LEU A 159 -7.95 -31.49 -16.82
CA LEU A 159 -8.02 -31.00 -15.45
C LEU A 159 -7.26 -29.66 -15.33
N PRO A 160 -7.82 -28.69 -14.59
CA PRO A 160 -7.13 -27.46 -14.28
C PRO A 160 -5.95 -27.73 -13.34
N LYS A 161 -4.88 -26.95 -13.50
CA LYS A 161 -3.69 -27.01 -12.67
C LYS A 161 -3.52 -25.71 -11.90
N LEU A 162 -3.27 -25.79 -10.61
CA LEU A 162 -2.93 -24.61 -9.80
C LEU A 162 -1.42 -24.36 -9.90
N ASP A 163 -1.03 -23.24 -10.49
CA ASP A 163 0.36 -22.77 -10.52
C ASP A 163 0.62 -21.84 -9.33
N ILE A 164 1.34 -22.36 -8.34
CA ILE A 164 1.63 -21.64 -7.08
C ILE A 164 2.96 -20.91 -7.22
N PRO A 165 3.00 -19.57 -6.96
CA PRO A 165 4.23 -18.80 -7.04
C PRO A 165 5.26 -19.30 -6.03
N ARG A 166 6.53 -19.32 -6.45
CA ARG A 166 7.65 -19.62 -5.55
C ARG A 166 7.93 -18.44 -4.63
N TRP A 167 8.61 -18.68 -3.52
CA TRP A 167 9.05 -17.62 -2.62
C TRP A 167 9.94 -16.57 -3.31
N GLY A 168 10.75 -16.98 -4.28
CA GLY A 168 11.55 -16.05 -5.09
C GLY A 168 10.69 -15.06 -5.87
N GLU A 169 9.52 -15.48 -6.38
CA GLU A 169 8.57 -14.60 -7.05
C GLU A 169 7.91 -13.64 -6.04
N THR A 170 7.52 -14.14 -4.85
CA THR A 170 6.99 -13.29 -3.78
C THR A 170 7.96 -12.16 -3.42
N PHE A 171 9.26 -12.46 -3.31
CA PHE A 171 10.27 -11.47 -2.94
C PHE A 171 10.72 -10.58 -4.09
N TRP A 172 10.91 -11.13 -5.29
CA TRP A 172 11.67 -10.43 -6.33
C TRP A 172 10.91 -10.19 -7.63
N LEU A 173 9.73 -10.75 -7.85
CA LEU A 173 8.95 -10.44 -9.05
C LEU A 173 8.33 -9.04 -8.90
N ASN A 174 8.70 -8.10 -9.78
CA ASN A 174 8.17 -6.73 -9.79
C ASN A 174 8.14 -6.13 -11.20
N ASN A 175 7.83 -6.95 -12.18
CA ASN A 175 7.85 -6.60 -13.60
C ASN A 175 6.79 -5.57 -14.03
N VAL A 176 5.77 -5.35 -13.20
CA VAL A 176 4.72 -4.33 -13.40
C VAL A 176 4.71 -3.27 -12.29
N GLY A 177 5.76 -3.20 -11.44
CA GLY A 177 5.88 -2.19 -10.39
C GLY A 177 4.90 -2.31 -9.23
N ASN A 178 4.17 -3.42 -9.13
CA ASN A 178 3.06 -3.60 -8.19
C ASN A 178 3.43 -4.37 -6.91
N ASN A 179 4.62 -4.97 -6.84
CA ASN A 179 5.02 -5.75 -5.67
C ASN A 179 5.45 -4.86 -4.51
N SER A 180 4.68 -4.90 -3.44
CA SER A 180 5.10 -4.44 -2.12
C SER A 180 5.63 -5.63 -1.34
N GLN A 181 6.94 -5.85 -1.36
CA GLN A 181 7.56 -7.04 -0.76
C GLN A 181 7.09 -7.33 0.69
N PRO A 182 7.11 -6.36 1.63
CA PRO A 182 6.67 -6.63 3.01
C PRO A 182 5.21 -7.03 3.09
N PHE A 183 4.37 -6.45 2.22
CA PHE A 183 2.96 -6.82 2.13
C PHE A 183 2.79 -8.21 1.52
N SER A 184 3.43 -8.50 0.37
CA SER A 184 3.29 -9.78 -0.33
C SER A 184 3.73 -10.97 0.53
N VAL A 185 4.82 -10.81 1.29
CA VAL A 185 5.27 -11.81 2.27
C VAL A 185 4.22 -12.00 3.38
N ALA A 186 3.72 -10.92 3.95
CA ALA A 186 2.73 -10.98 5.02
C ALA A 186 1.39 -11.58 4.54
N ALA A 187 0.94 -11.23 3.32
CA ALA A 187 -0.26 -11.77 2.70
C ALA A 187 -0.13 -13.28 2.44
N ARG A 188 1.03 -13.71 1.90
CA ARG A 188 1.31 -15.14 1.70
C ARG A 188 1.29 -15.93 3.01
N LEU A 189 1.93 -15.40 4.06
CA LEU A 189 1.90 -16.02 5.39
C LEU A 189 0.48 -16.07 5.97
N SER A 190 -0.30 -15.00 5.81
CA SER A 190 -1.70 -14.95 6.25
C SER A 190 -2.57 -15.98 5.55
N LEU A 191 -2.45 -16.13 4.22
CA LEU A 191 -3.15 -17.15 3.44
C LEU A 191 -2.73 -18.56 3.85
N THR A 192 -1.43 -18.81 4.00
CA THR A 192 -0.92 -20.11 4.46
C THR A 192 -1.47 -20.46 5.85
N ALA A 193 -1.53 -19.49 6.76
CA ALA A 193 -2.10 -19.69 8.08
C ALA A 193 -3.61 -20.00 8.01
N ALA A 194 -4.37 -19.28 7.16
CA ALA A 194 -5.80 -19.54 6.95
C ALA A 194 -6.04 -20.96 6.40
N GLN A 195 -5.25 -21.39 5.41
CA GLN A 195 -5.30 -22.73 4.85
C GLN A 195 -4.94 -23.81 5.89
N SER A 196 -3.87 -23.59 6.66
CA SER A 196 -3.46 -24.50 7.72
C SER A 196 -4.50 -24.64 8.84
N ALA A 197 -5.29 -23.59 9.07
CA ALA A 197 -6.39 -23.58 10.03
C ALA A 197 -7.71 -24.15 9.46
N GLY A 198 -7.75 -24.59 8.21
CA GLY A 198 -8.96 -25.07 7.54
C GLY A 198 -10.01 -24.00 7.23
N LEU A 199 -9.60 -22.71 7.25
CA LEU A 199 -10.48 -21.57 6.99
C LEU A 199 -10.50 -21.18 5.49
N SER A 200 -9.74 -21.86 4.66
CA SER A 200 -9.64 -21.68 3.21
C SER A 200 -9.09 -22.96 2.59
N VAL A 201 -9.41 -23.24 1.33
CA VAL A 201 -8.84 -24.34 0.57
C VAL A 201 -7.81 -23.83 -0.46
N PRO A 202 -6.80 -24.64 -0.84
CA PRO A 202 -5.87 -24.27 -1.88
C PRO A 202 -6.59 -23.92 -3.19
N GLY A 203 -6.24 -22.77 -3.78
CA GLY A 203 -6.86 -22.28 -5.02
C GLY A 203 -8.17 -21.53 -4.86
N GLU A 204 -8.74 -21.47 -3.66
CA GLU A 204 -9.83 -20.55 -3.32
C GLU A 204 -9.28 -19.14 -3.13
N VAL A 205 -10.00 -18.15 -3.66
CA VAL A 205 -9.68 -16.73 -3.40
C VAL A 205 -10.25 -16.34 -2.04
N THR A 206 -9.35 -16.13 -1.08
CA THR A 206 -9.71 -15.76 0.30
C THR A 206 -9.32 -14.30 0.53
N GLU A 207 -10.20 -13.38 0.12
CA GLU A 207 -9.94 -11.94 0.11
C GLU A 207 -9.57 -11.41 1.50
N TRP A 208 -10.30 -11.83 2.54
CA TRP A 208 -10.08 -11.38 3.91
C TRP A 208 -8.68 -11.76 4.43
N ALA A 209 -8.20 -12.95 4.09
CA ALA A 209 -6.88 -13.41 4.52
C ALA A 209 -5.76 -12.64 3.81
N ALA A 210 -5.94 -12.35 2.51
CA ALA A 210 -5.00 -11.53 1.76
C ALA A 210 -4.95 -10.08 2.29
N ARG A 211 -6.06 -9.53 2.75
CA ARG A 211 -6.19 -8.14 3.25
C ARG A 211 -5.83 -7.96 4.73
N LEU A 212 -5.72 -9.05 5.48
CA LEU A 212 -5.43 -9.00 6.92
C LEU A 212 -4.17 -8.20 7.28
N PRO A 213 -3.03 -8.28 6.57
CA PRO A 213 -1.87 -7.46 6.86
C PRO A 213 -2.14 -5.95 6.72
N SER A 214 -2.93 -5.54 5.72
CA SER A 214 -3.33 -4.13 5.54
C SER A 214 -4.24 -3.67 6.67
N LEU A 215 -5.18 -4.51 7.10
CA LEU A 215 -6.07 -4.21 8.23
C LEU A 215 -5.26 -3.96 9.50
N LEU A 216 -4.34 -4.87 9.84
CA LEU A 216 -3.50 -4.75 11.03
C LEU A 216 -2.61 -3.51 10.99
N ALA A 217 -1.98 -3.22 9.84
CA ALA A 217 -1.18 -2.01 9.67
C ALA A 217 -2.03 -0.73 9.80
N GLY A 218 -3.24 -0.72 9.25
CA GLY A 218 -4.17 0.41 9.37
C GLY A 218 -4.65 0.63 10.80
N LEU A 219 -5.03 -0.42 11.52
CA LEU A 219 -5.42 -0.33 12.93
C LEU A 219 -4.25 0.16 13.81
N LEU A 220 -3.04 -0.36 13.59
CA LEU A 220 -1.85 0.09 14.29
C LEU A 220 -1.53 1.55 14.02
N THR A 221 -1.73 2.02 12.79
CA THR A 221 -1.62 3.45 12.42
C THR A 221 -2.57 4.32 13.25
N VAL A 222 -3.84 3.94 13.36
CA VAL A 222 -4.84 4.67 14.17
C VAL A 222 -4.38 4.77 15.63
N VAL A 223 -3.93 3.64 16.22
CA VAL A 223 -3.47 3.61 17.62
C VAL A 223 -2.24 4.50 17.84
N LEU A 224 -1.23 4.36 16.98
CA LEU A 224 0.04 5.08 17.16
C LEU A 224 -0.12 6.58 16.93
N LEU A 225 -0.90 7.00 15.94
CA LEU A 225 -1.12 8.42 15.66
C LEU A 225 -2.01 9.08 16.73
N THR A 226 -3.03 8.36 17.21
CA THR A 226 -3.83 8.76 18.38
C THR A 226 -2.95 8.97 19.62
N ARG A 227 -2.03 8.05 19.88
CA ARG A 227 -1.09 8.16 20.99
C ARG A 227 -0.13 9.34 20.82
N LEU A 228 0.35 9.60 19.59
CA LEU A 228 1.18 10.77 19.29
C LEU A 228 0.41 12.06 19.56
N ALA A 229 -0.80 12.19 19.03
CA ALA A 229 -1.67 13.35 19.28
C ALA A 229 -1.92 13.56 20.78
N GLY A 230 -2.20 12.48 21.51
CA GLY A 230 -2.42 12.55 22.95
C GLY A 230 -1.22 13.04 23.75
N ARG A 231 -0.01 12.62 23.35
CA ARG A 231 1.22 13.08 23.98
C ARG A 231 1.60 14.53 23.67
N THR A 232 1.17 15.02 22.50
CA THR A 232 1.56 16.35 22.03
C THR A 232 0.53 17.43 22.32
N VAL A 233 -0.77 17.10 22.31
CA VAL A 233 -1.87 18.08 22.45
C VAL A 233 -3.00 17.62 23.41
N GLY A 234 -2.83 16.47 24.06
CA GLY A 234 -3.77 15.96 25.07
C GLY A 234 -4.94 15.15 24.52
N VAL A 235 -5.85 14.75 25.41
CA VAL A 235 -6.94 13.78 25.14
C VAL A 235 -7.87 14.23 24.01
N VAL A 236 -8.23 15.49 23.94
CA VAL A 236 -9.14 16.02 22.90
C VAL A 236 -8.49 15.88 21.52
N GLY A 237 -7.20 16.15 21.41
CA GLY A 237 -6.46 15.94 20.17
C GLY A 237 -6.36 14.47 19.77
N ALA A 238 -6.17 13.59 20.76
CA ALA A 238 -6.21 12.15 20.54
C ALA A 238 -7.56 11.69 19.98
N ILE A 239 -8.67 12.11 20.58
CA ILE A 239 -10.03 11.79 20.12
C ILE A 239 -10.26 12.29 18.69
N GLY A 240 -9.87 13.52 18.38
CA GLY A 240 -10.02 14.08 17.03
C GLY A 240 -9.25 13.27 15.98
N THR A 241 -7.97 12.98 16.23
CA THR A 241 -7.13 12.17 15.34
C THR A 241 -7.71 10.78 15.14
N LEU A 242 -8.16 10.14 16.21
CA LEU A 242 -8.79 8.84 16.22
C LEU A 242 -10.05 8.79 15.35
N LEU A 243 -10.97 9.70 15.58
CA LEU A 243 -12.26 9.74 14.87
C LEU A 243 -12.04 10.00 13.38
N LEU A 244 -11.18 10.96 13.01
CA LEU A 244 -10.91 11.23 11.61
C LEU A 244 -10.33 9.99 10.91
N LEU A 245 -9.27 9.37 11.43
CA LEU A 245 -8.64 8.21 10.79
C LEU A 245 -9.55 6.97 10.78
N SER A 246 -10.41 6.80 11.78
CA SER A 246 -11.38 5.71 11.81
C SER A 246 -12.43 5.85 10.72
N LEU A 247 -12.85 7.08 10.42
CA LEU A 247 -13.94 7.41 9.49
C LEU A 247 -13.48 7.94 8.14
N HIS A 248 -12.18 8.11 7.92
CA HIS A 248 -11.67 8.68 6.67
C HIS A 248 -11.68 7.64 5.55
N GLY A 249 -12.45 7.87 4.49
CA GLY A 249 -12.68 6.92 3.40
C GLY A 249 -11.38 6.35 2.81
N TRP A 250 -10.38 7.19 2.57
CA TRP A 250 -9.09 6.75 2.03
C TRP A 250 -8.30 5.85 2.99
N HIS A 251 -8.34 6.16 4.30
CA HIS A 251 -7.69 5.31 5.30
C HIS A 251 -8.43 3.97 5.47
N VAL A 252 -9.76 3.99 5.45
CA VAL A 252 -10.58 2.77 5.48
C VAL A 252 -10.26 1.90 4.27
N ARG A 253 -10.27 2.47 3.07
CA ARG A 253 -9.99 1.79 1.81
C ARG A 253 -8.62 1.12 1.82
N TYR A 254 -7.54 1.86 2.05
CA TYR A 254 -6.19 1.28 1.99
C TYR A 254 -5.85 0.35 3.16
N SER A 255 -6.61 0.42 4.26
CA SER A 255 -6.54 -0.60 5.32
C SER A 255 -7.28 -1.89 4.98
N THR A 256 -7.98 -1.95 3.84
CA THR A 256 -8.80 -3.09 3.42
C THR A 256 -8.56 -3.48 1.96
N GLU A 257 -7.51 -2.99 1.33
CA GLU A 257 -7.01 -3.46 0.05
C GLU A 257 -5.76 -4.32 0.26
N ALA A 258 -5.62 -5.38 -0.52
CA ALA A 258 -4.46 -6.28 -0.49
C ALA A 258 -3.23 -5.63 -1.15
N ARG A 259 -2.80 -4.48 -0.58
CA ARG A 259 -1.73 -3.62 -1.09
C ARG A 259 -0.85 -3.05 0.02
N GLY A 260 0.38 -2.66 -0.30
CA GLY A 260 1.34 -2.14 0.66
C GLY A 260 1.07 -0.73 1.21
N TYR A 261 0.01 -0.05 0.75
CA TYR A 261 -0.24 1.35 1.14
C TYR A 261 -0.46 1.52 2.65
N ALA A 262 -1.19 0.60 3.30
CA ALA A 262 -1.39 0.66 4.75
C ALA A 262 -0.07 0.51 5.52
N ILE A 263 0.85 -0.34 5.05
CA ILE A 263 2.18 -0.50 5.65
C ILE A 263 3.03 0.75 5.44
N MET A 264 2.93 1.40 4.27
CA MET A 264 3.58 2.69 4.01
C MET A 264 3.06 3.78 4.95
N ILE A 265 1.73 3.90 5.14
CA ILE A 265 1.11 4.86 6.05
C ILE A 265 1.56 4.59 7.51
N LEU A 266 1.68 3.33 7.90
CA LEU A 266 2.28 2.93 9.17
C LEU A 266 3.73 3.40 9.28
N GLY A 267 4.54 3.22 8.22
CA GLY A 267 5.91 3.71 8.14
C GLY A 267 6.00 5.22 8.39
N VAL A 268 5.14 6.01 7.73
CA VAL A 268 5.05 7.47 7.95
C VAL A 268 4.66 7.80 9.39
N THR A 269 3.72 7.06 9.96
CA THR A 269 3.29 7.24 11.35
C THR A 269 4.43 6.95 12.33
N LEU A 270 5.23 5.92 12.07
CA LEU A 270 6.45 5.62 12.85
C LEU A 270 7.48 6.75 12.73
N ILE A 271 7.71 7.26 11.50
CA ILE A 271 8.57 8.43 11.27
C ILE A 271 8.14 9.61 12.17
N PHE A 272 6.85 9.96 12.18
CA PHE A 272 6.32 11.07 12.98
C PHE A 272 6.49 10.82 14.48
N GLY A 273 6.14 9.61 14.95
CA GLY A 273 6.23 9.24 16.36
C GLY A 273 7.67 9.24 16.87
N PHE A 274 8.56 8.59 16.14
CA PHE A 274 9.97 8.48 16.52
C PHE A 274 10.73 9.79 16.34
N LEU A 275 10.42 10.61 15.33
CA LEU A 275 10.99 11.95 15.19
C LEU A 275 10.63 12.84 16.39
N ASN A 276 9.36 12.81 16.81
CA ASN A 276 8.93 13.54 18.00
C ASN A 276 9.66 13.06 19.26
N ALA A 277 9.82 11.75 19.43
CA ALA A 277 10.56 11.16 20.54
C ALA A 277 12.06 11.52 20.48
N ALA A 278 12.67 11.44 19.28
CA ALA A 278 14.09 11.75 19.06
C ALA A 278 14.43 13.22 19.38
N PHE A 279 13.54 14.14 19.04
CA PHE A 279 13.72 15.57 19.36
C PHE A 279 13.59 15.88 20.86
N GLN A 280 12.83 15.07 21.60
CA GLN A 280 12.67 15.21 23.04
C GLN A 280 13.78 14.50 23.83
N SER A 281 14.15 13.30 23.42
CA SER A 281 15.05 12.43 24.19
C SER A 281 16.49 12.45 23.69
N GLY A 282 16.72 12.75 22.41
CA GLY A 282 18.00 12.57 21.73
C GLY A 282 18.50 11.11 21.64
N ARG A 283 17.72 10.12 22.10
CA ARG A 283 18.19 8.73 22.26
C ARG A 283 18.34 8.01 20.92
N TRP A 284 19.34 7.15 20.83
CA TRP A 284 19.60 6.32 19.65
C TRP A 284 18.41 5.45 19.23
N ARG A 285 17.72 4.84 20.19
CA ARG A 285 16.54 4.02 19.90
C ARG A 285 15.45 4.78 19.11
N ASP A 286 15.30 6.08 19.40
CA ASP A 286 14.29 6.92 18.75
C ASP A 286 14.76 7.32 17.35
N TRP A 287 16.05 7.59 17.15
CA TRP A 287 16.63 7.81 15.82
C TRP A 287 16.63 6.53 14.95
N LEU A 288 16.95 5.37 15.54
CA LEU A 288 16.87 4.09 14.84
C LEU A 288 15.42 3.74 14.47
N GLY A 289 14.46 4.01 15.36
CA GLY A 289 13.04 3.88 15.06
C GLY A 289 12.59 4.80 13.92
N PHE A 290 13.11 6.04 13.88
CA PHE A 290 12.91 6.94 12.73
C PHE A 290 13.47 6.33 11.45
N GLY A 291 14.72 5.84 11.43
CA GLY A 291 15.32 5.15 10.29
C GLY A 291 14.55 3.91 9.88
N GLY A 292 14.07 3.12 10.85
CA GLY A 292 13.20 1.96 10.58
C GLY A 292 11.89 2.34 9.91
N GLY A 293 11.27 3.45 10.32
CA GLY A 293 10.08 4.01 9.66
C GLY A 293 10.38 4.47 8.24
N VAL A 294 11.52 5.12 8.00
CA VAL A 294 12.00 5.52 6.66
C VAL A 294 12.17 4.31 5.76
N PHE A 295 12.86 3.28 6.22
CA PHE A 295 13.03 2.04 5.48
C PHE A 295 11.68 1.37 5.17
N LEU A 296 10.83 1.19 6.18
CA LEU A 296 9.52 0.54 6.01
C LEU A 296 8.65 1.26 4.99
N CYS A 297 8.67 2.60 5.00
CA CYS A 297 7.90 3.43 4.08
C CYS A 297 8.32 3.18 2.62
N VAL A 298 9.62 3.23 2.31
CA VAL A 298 10.14 3.00 0.95
C VAL A 298 10.02 1.53 0.54
N TRP A 299 10.25 0.60 1.45
CA TRP A 299 10.14 -0.84 1.21
C TRP A 299 8.71 -1.26 0.90
N ALA A 300 7.73 -0.67 1.59
CA ALA A 300 6.31 -0.92 1.34
C ALA A 300 5.83 -0.29 0.01
N PHE A 301 6.34 0.90 -0.33
CA PHE A 301 5.95 1.58 -1.56
C PHE A 301 7.05 2.55 -2.01
N MET A 302 7.73 2.22 -3.10
CA MET A 302 8.86 3.02 -3.62
C MET A 302 8.48 4.46 -4.01
N GLY A 303 7.23 4.71 -4.40
CA GLY A 303 6.74 6.07 -4.68
C GLY A 303 6.80 7.00 -3.48
N SER A 304 6.91 6.48 -2.26
CA SER A 304 7.14 7.27 -1.04
C SER A 304 8.53 7.90 -0.98
N ALA A 305 9.45 7.55 -1.89
CA ALA A 305 10.79 8.16 -1.96
C ALA A 305 10.73 9.69 -2.06
N TYR A 306 9.73 10.25 -2.73
CA TYR A 306 9.51 11.70 -2.78
C TYR A 306 9.24 12.30 -1.40
N PHE A 307 8.40 11.64 -0.59
CA PHE A 307 8.15 12.02 0.79
C PHE A 307 9.42 11.92 1.62
N ILE A 308 10.15 10.81 1.53
CA ILE A 308 11.37 10.56 2.30
C ILE A 308 12.45 11.59 1.95
N ALA A 309 12.66 11.91 0.66
CA ALA A 309 13.65 12.90 0.24
C ALA A 309 13.38 14.28 0.86
N VAL A 310 12.13 14.77 0.76
CA VAL A 310 11.76 16.06 1.34
C VAL A 310 11.84 16.03 2.86
N PHE A 311 11.27 15.00 3.50
CA PHE A 311 11.14 14.94 4.95
C PHE A 311 12.49 14.76 5.64
N CYS A 312 13.32 13.83 5.19
CA CYS A 312 14.68 13.65 5.70
C CYS A 312 15.56 14.86 5.43
N GLY A 313 15.42 15.48 4.25
CA GLY A 313 16.11 16.74 3.93
C GLY A 313 15.78 17.86 4.92
N LEU A 314 14.50 18.07 5.23
CA LEU A 314 14.07 19.06 6.23
C LEU A 314 14.57 18.71 7.64
N VAL A 315 14.56 17.45 8.03
CA VAL A 315 15.13 17.00 9.32
C VAL A 315 16.62 17.35 9.37
N MET A 316 17.38 17.02 8.33
CA MET A 316 18.82 17.29 8.28
C MET A 316 19.13 18.80 8.29
N ILE A 317 18.41 19.59 7.48
CA ILE A 317 18.55 21.07 7.45
C ILE A 317 18.32 21.64 8.86
N ARG A 318 17.22 21.24 9.53
CA ARG A 318 16.95 21.68 10.90
C ARG A 318 18.09 21.32 11.85
N GLN A 319 18.58 20.09 11.80
CA GLN A 319 19.64 19.64 12.72
C GLN A 319 20.95 20.38 12.49
N VAL A 320 21.31 20.66 11.24
CA VAL A 320 22.47 21.49 10.90
C VAL A 320 22.31 22.94 11.42
N VAL A 321 21.12 23.53 11.25
CA VAL A 321 20.83 24.89 11.74
C VAL A 321 20.92 24.95 13.27
N VAL A 322 20.37 23.95 13.98
CA VAL A 322 20.44 23.87 15.45
C VAL A 322 21.89 23.73 15.92
N TRP A 323 22.67 22.87 15.27
CA TRP A 323 24.10 22.70 15.55
C TRP A 323 24.89 23.99 15.34
N ARG A 324 24.73 24.67 14.19
CA ARG A 324 25.44 25.93 13.88
C ARG A 324 25.11 27.09 14.85
N LYS A 325 23.89 27.08 15.41
CA LYS A 325 23.51 28.09 16.41
C LYS A 325 24.10 27.84 17.81
N GLY A 326 24.99 26.85 17.95
CA GLY A 326 25.73 26.60 19.20
C GLY A 326 24.88 25.97 20.31
N GLY A 327 23.64 25.56 20.04
CA GLY A 327 22.75 25.01 21.06
C GLY A 327 23.10 23.59 21.51
N HIS A 328 23.87 22.85 20.70
CA HIS A 328 24.14 21.41 20.96
C HIS A 328 25.36 20.93 20.18
N GLY A 329 25.97 19.80 20.60
CA GLY A 329 27.10 19.17 19.94
C GLY A 329 26.77 18.58 18.57
N PHE A 330 27.78 18.19 17.80
CA PHE A 330 27.67 17.57 16.47
C PHE A 330 26.82 16.29 16.46
N ASP A 331 26.59 15.68 17.61
CA ASP A 331 25.70 14.52 17.83
C ASP A 331 24.28 14.71 17.24
N GLN A 332 23.80 15.96 17.23
CA GLN A 332 22.48 16.32 16.66
C GLN A 332 22.39 16.05 15.15
N VAL A 333 23.51 16.18 14.43
CA VAL A 333 23.58 15.95 12.99
C VAL A 333 23.92 14.49 12.70
N ILE A 334 24.87 13.91 13.47
CA ILE A 334 25.38 12.58 13.16
C ILE A 334 24.36 11.47 13.41
N ARG A 335 23.50 11.61 14.43
CA ARG A 335 22.51 10.55 14.76
C ARG A 335 21.46 10.35 13.67
N PRO A 336 20.75 11.39 13.18
CA PRO A 336 19.83 11.21 12.06
C PRO A 336 20.56 10.77 10.78
N ALA A 337 21.81 11.22 10.53
CA ALA A 337 22.59 10.79 9.39
C ALA A 337 22.90 9.27 9.45
N ILE A 338 23.35 8.75 10.58
CA ILE A 338 23.60 7.31 10.76
C ILE A 338 22.29 6.51 10.71
N ALA A 339 21.21 7.00 11.30
CA ALA A 339 19.90 6.34 11.22
C ALA A 339 19.40 6.29 9.75
N GLY A 340 19.59 7.37 9.00
CA GLY A 340 19.32 7.42 7.56
C GLY A 340 20.21 6.45 6.76
N LEU A 341 21.50 6.34 7.13
CA LEU A 341 22.41 5.37 6.52
C LEU A 341 21.96 3.92 6.76
N PHE A 342 21.54 3.58 7.99
CA PHE A 342 20.96 2.25 8.25
C PHE A 342 19.71 1.99 7.41
N ALA A 343 18.82 2.98 7.29
CA ALA A 343 17.65 2.87 6.41
C ALA A 343 18.05 2.66 4.95
N ALA A 344 19.08 3.36 4.47
CA ALA A 344 19.61 3.23 3.11
C ALA A 344 20.26 1.85 2.88
N MET A 345 21.00 1.31 3.85
CA MET A 345 21.60 -0.03 3.79
C MET A 345 20.52 -1.11 3.68
N LEU A 346 19.48 -1.03 4.49
CA LEU A 346 18.33 -1.95 4.42
C LEU A 346 17.57 -1.79 3.10
N GLY A 347 17.37 -0.54 2.65
CA GLY A 347 16.75 -0.23 1.37
C GLY A 347 17.56 -0.77 0.19
N LEU A 348 18.88 -0.62 0.21
CA LEU A 348 19.78 -1.18 -0.81
C LEU A 348 19.63 -2.70 -0.88
N GLN A 349 19.62 -3.39 0.27
CA GLN A 349 19.48 -4.84 0.31
C GLN A 349 18.13 -5.31 -0.23
N ALA A 350 17.06 -4.61 0.10
CA ALA A 350 15.70 -5.02 -0.27
C ALA A 350 15.32 -4.62 -1.71
N LEU A 351 15.75 -3.44 -2.18
CA LEU A 351 15.21 -2.83 -3.40
C LEU A 351 16.16 -2.93 -4.61
N LEU A 352 17.49 -3.02 -4.42
CA LEU A 352 18.42 -3.16 -5.54
C LEU A 352 18.09 -4.35 -6.43
N PRO A 353 17.67 -5.53 -5.92
CA PRO A 353 17.25 -6.67 -6.74
C PRO A 353 16.09 -6.40 -7.71
N LEU A 354 15.28 -5.37 -7.43
CA LEU A 354 14.09 -5.01 -8.23
C LEU A 354 14.41 -4.00 -9.34
N VAL A 355 15.51 -3.26 -9.23
CA VAL A 355 15.84 -2.13 -10.11
C VAL A 355 15.80 -2.48 -11.60
N PRO A 356 16.38 -3.59 -12.08
CA PRO A 356 16.36 -3.91 -13.51
C PRO A 356 14.94 -4.08 -14.07
N GLN A 357 14.04 -4.68 -13.28
CA GLN A 357 12.64 -4.87 -13.70
C GLN A 357 11.90 -3.55 -13.76
N LEU A 358 12.17 -2.67 -12.79
CA LEU A 358 11.58 -1.34 -12.76
C LEU A 358 12.04 -0.46 -13.92
N LEU A 359 13.33 -0.53 -14.28
CA LEU A 359 13.84 0.19 -15.43
C LEU A 359 13.21 -0.34 -16.73
N ALA A 360 13.15 -1.65 -16.91
CA ALA A 360 12.48 -2.26 -18.07
C ALA A 360 10.99 -1.94 -18.15
N MET A 361 10.32 -1.81 -17.01
CA MET A 361 8.93 -1.35 -16.94
C MET A 361 8.82 0.12 -17.35
N MET A 362 9.70 1.00 -16.84
CA MET A 362 9.68 2.42 -17.17
C MET A 362 9.89 2.67 -18.67
N ASP A 363 10.74 1.91 -19.32
CA ASP A 363 10.94 1.97 -20.76
C ASP A 363 9.67 1.60 -21.54
N LYS A 364 8.90 0.61 -21.05
CA LYS A 364 7.61 0.22 -21.64
C LYS A 364 6.50 1.22 -21.34
N LEU A 365 6.47 1.80 -20.13
CA LEU A 365 5.47 2.76 -19.69
C LEU A 365 5.72 4.18 -20.20
N GLY A 366 6.81 4.43 -20.91
CA GLY A 366 7.14 5.73 -21.51
C GLY A 366 6.05 6.32 -22.42
N SER A 367 4.99 5.55 -22.71
CA SER A 367 3.79 5.98 -23.42
C SER A 367 2.62 6.44 -22.53
N ILE A 368 2.69 6.27 -21.19
CA ILE A 368 1.65 6.78 -20.29
C ILE A 368 1.92 8.27 -20.04
N HIS A 369 1.71 9.06 -21.09
CA HIS A 369 1.76 10.49 -21.01
C HIS A 369 0.43 11.03 -20.49
N GLY A 370 0.46 11.71 -19.35
CA GLY A 370 -0.68 12.41 -18.79
C GLY A 370 -0.31 13.83 -18.43
N LYS A 371 -1.14 14.81 -18.81
CA LYS A 371 -0.92 16.19 -18.36
C LYS A 371 -1.39 16.33 -16.91
N MET A 372 -0.49 16.73 -16.04
CA MET A 372 -0.78 17.10 -14.65
C MET A 372 -1.34 18.51 -14.60
N GLY A 373 -2.66 18.64 -14.54
CA GLY A 373 -3.36 19.94 -14.47
C GLY A 373 -3.87 20.27 -13.07
N LEU A 374 -4.63 21.37 -12.97
CA LEU A 374 -5.27 21.78 -11.71
C LEU A 374 -6.28 20.76 -11.19
N ASN A 375 -6.94 20.02 -12.08
CA ASN A 375 -7.89 18.97 -11.71
C ASN A 375 -7.25 17.89 -10.82
N TRP A 376 -5.96 17.62 -11.02
CA TRP A 376 -5.23 16.71 -10.14
C TRP A 376 -5.21 17.19 -8.68
N TRP A 377 -5.01 18.49 -8.47
CA TRP A 377 -5.02 19.08 -7.12
C TRP A 377 -6.40 19.07 -6.49
N HIS A 378 -7.46 19.28 -7.29
CA HIS A 378 -8.85 19.14 -6.82
C HIS A 378 -9.12 17.72 -6.34
N ASP A 379 -8.74 16.71 -7.13
CA ASP A 379 -8.93 15.31 -6.76
C ASP A 379 -8.12 14.93 -5.52
N VAL A 380 -6.85 15.36 -5.43
CA VAL A 380 -6.03 15.15 -4.22
C VAL A 380 -6.64 15.83 -3.00
N LEU A 381 -7.19 17.04 -3.14
CA LEU A 381 -7.91 17.71 -2.05
C LEU A 381 -9.13 16.88 -1.61
N GLY A 382 -9.93 16.38 -2.54
CA GLY A 382 -11.03 15.48 -2.25
C GLY A 382 -10.58 14.25 -1.48
N PHE A 383 -9.56 13.57 -1.99
CA PHE A 383 -9.00 12.39 -1.32
C PHE A 383 -8.44 12.67 0.07
N LEU A 384 -7.69 13.75 0.27
CA LEU A 384 -7.11 14.11 1.57
C LEU A 384 -8.15 14.59 2.60
N THR A 385 -9.29 15.08 2.15
CA THR A 385 -10.36 15.56 3.04
C THR A 385 -11.42 14.51 3.30
N THR A 386 -12.03 13.95 2.25
CA THR A 386 -13.18 13.04 2.37
C THR A 386 -12.87 11.58 2.09
N GLY A 387 -11.75 11.31 1.40
CA GLY A 387 -11.34 9.97 0.97
C GLY A 387 -11.86 9.55 -0.40
N VAL A 388 -12.50 10.45 -1.15
CA VAL A 388 -12.93 10.23 -2.54
C VAL A 388 -12.46 11.37 -3.44
N ARG A 389 -12.48 11.16 -4.75
CA ARG A 389 -12.08 12.20 -5.73
C ARG A 389 -13.03 13.39 -5.69
N TRP A 390 -12.52 14.54 -6.11
CA TRP A 390 -13.35 15.74 -6.25
C TRP A 390 -14.22 15.70 -7.49
N THR A 391 -13.60 15.43 -8.64
CA THR A 391 -14.24 15.52 -9.95
C THR A 391 -15.20 14.36 -10.19
N ASP A 392 -16.34 14.66 -10.83
CA ASP A 392 -17.26 13.64 -11.31
C ASP A 392 -16.80 13.13 -12.69
N GLY A 393 -15.97 12.09 -12.69
CA GLY A 393 -15.40 11.53 -13.91
C GLY A 393 -16.34 10.63 -14.70
N MET A 394 -17.46 10.19 -14.09
CA MET A 394 -18.38 9.21 -14.70
C MET A 394 -19.82 9.37 -14.22
N PRO A 395 -20.55 10.36 -14.76
CA PRO A 395 -21.92 10.62 -14.33
C PRO A 395 -22.88 9.44 -14.50
N SER A 396 -22.65 8.57 -15.50
CA SER A 396 -23.46 7.39 -15.77
C SER A 396 -23.18 6.19 -14.85
N ASN A 397 -22.12 6.21 -14.08
CA ASN A 397 -21.78 5.12 -13.16
C ASN A 397 -22.44 5.36 -11.80
N PRO A 398 -23.39 4.52 -11.37
CA PRO A 398 -24.08 4.68 -10.08
C PRO A 398 -23.15 4.48 -8.86
N MET A 399 -22.02 3.79 -9.04
CA MET A 399 -21.04 3.53 -7.99
C MET A 399 -19.96 4.62 -7.90
N ASN A 400 -19.95 5.59 -8.84
CA ASN A 400 -18.97 6.66 -8.85
C ASN A 400 -19.23 7.65 -7.72
N LEU A 401 -18.26 7.73 -6.79
CA LEU A 401 -18.30 8.64 -5.67
C LEU A 401 -17.47 9.89 -5.98
N SER A 402 -18.09 11.06 -5.96
CA SER A 402 -17.37 12.33 -6.12
C SER A 402 -17.88 13.40 -5.18
N VAL A 403 -16.96 14.26 -4.72
CA VAL A 403 -17.30 15.40 -3.87
C VAL A 403 -18.17 16.39 -4.63
N ALA A 404 -17.86 16.66 -5.91
CA ALA A 404 -18.61 17.61 -6.74
C ALA A 404 -20.09 17.19 -6.92
N ARG A 405 -20.37 15.91 -7.25
CA ARG A 405 -21.72 15.38 -7.35
C ARG A 405 -22.47 15.51 -6.01
N TRP A 406 -21.84 15.07 -4.93
CA TRP A 406 -22.43 15.13 -3.60
C TRP A 406 -22.80 16.55 -3.17
N LEU A 407 -21.96 17.54 -3.46
CA LEU A 407 -22.22 18.94 -3.17
C LEU A 407 -23.27 19.55 -4.10
N HIS A 408 -23.35 19.10 -5.36
CA HIS A 408 -24.39 19.51 -6.29
C HIS A 408 -25.77 19.03 -5.82
N ASP A 409 -25.85 17.75 -5.45
CA ASP A 409 -27.13 17.13 -5.03
C ASP A 409 -27.60 17.66 -3.68
N GLN A 410 -26.68 18.05 -2.79
CA GLN A 410 -26.97 18.52 -1.44
C GLN A 410 -26.09 19.71 -1.04
N PRO A 411 -26.39 20.93 -1.49
CA PRO A 411 -25.53 22.11 -1.31
C PRO A 411 -25.19 22.45 0.15
N TRP A 412 -26.06 22.13 1.12
CA TRP A 412 -25.79 22.36 2.55
C TRP A 412 -24.56 21.60 3.07
N GLN A 413 -24.12 20.57 2.38
CA GLN A 413 -22.94 19.77 2.70
C GLN A 413 -21.63 20.56 2.61
N TRP A 414 -21.63 21.70 1.89
CA TRP A 414 -20.50 22.63 1.90
C TRP A 414 -20.08 23.01 3.32
N LEU A 415 -21.03 23.13 4.25
CA LEU A 415 -20.73 23.50 5.63
C LEU A 415 -19.81 22.47 6.31
N GLY A 416 -20.09 21.18 6.14
CA GLY A 416 -19.25 20.10 6.67
C GLY A 416 -17.85 20.08 6.03
N LEU A 417 -17.80 20.15 4.71
CA LEU A 417 -16.54 20.10 3.97
C LEU A 417 -15.63 21.31 4.29
N LEU A 418 -16.18 22.54 4.26
CA LEU A 418 -15.41 23.74 4.61
C LEU A 418 -14.97 23.74 6.07
N THR A 419 -15.79 23.19 6.97
CA THR A 419 -15.39 23.02 8.38
C THR A 419 -14.21 22.06 8.49
N LEU A 420 -14.22 20.94 7.77
CA LEU A 420 -13.12 19.98 7.77
C LEU A 420 -11.83 20.62 7.22
N ILE A 421 -11.91 21.29 6.07
CA ILE A 421 -10.77 22.00 5.48
C ILE A 421 -10.22 23.05 6.45
N ALA A 422 -11.08 23.87 7.03
CA ALA A 422 -10.68 24.90 8.00
C ALA A 422 -9.97 24.28 9.23
N MET A 423 -10.48 23.16 9.73
CA MET A 423 -9.86 22.44 10.85
C MET A 423 -8.46 21.93 10.49
N VAL A 424 -8.26 21.35 9.31
CA VAL A 424 -6.94 20.90 8.86
C VAL A 424 -5.97 22.08 8.72
N LEU A 425 -6.41 23.21 8.15
CA LEU A 425 -5.60 24.42 7.99
C LEU A 425 -5.23 25.06 9.34
N ILE A 426 -6.20 25.20 10.24
CA ILE A 426 -5.98 25.72 11.61
C ILE A 426 -5.02 24.82 12.38
N GLY A 427 -5.21 23.51 12.27
CA GLY A 427 -4.34 22.52 12.89
C GLY A 427 -2.91 22.59 12.36
N THR A 428 -2.74 22.66 11.05
CA THR A 428 -1.45 22.83 10.40
C THR A 428 -0.74 24.09 10.87
N ALA A 429 -1.43 25.24 10.87
CA ALA A 429 -0.90 26.50 11.39
C ALA A 429 -0.52 26.38 12.89
N SER A 430 -1.33 25.70 13.69
CA SER A 430 -1.04 25.44 15.11
C SER A 430 0.19 24.53 15.29
N MET A 431 0.36 23.51 14.46
CA MET A 431 1.54 22.65 14.47
C MET A 431 2.81 23.42 14.13
N ILE A 432 2.75 24.31 13.13
CA ILE A 432 3.88 25.19 12.75
C ILE A 432 4.28 26.09 13.93
N ARG A 433 3.32 26.69 14.61
CA ARG A 433 3.56 27.58 15.79
C ARG A 433 4.15 26.83 16.97
N ARG A 434 3.73 25.58 17.21
CA ARG A 434 4.25 24.73 18.31
C ARG A 434 5.72 24.33 18.10
N GLY A 435 6.19 24.31 16.86
CA GLY A 435 7.60 24.01 16.56
C GLY A 435 7.94 22.52 16.63
N GLY A 436 9.24 22.22 16.78
CA GLY A 436 9.75 20.85 16.92
C GLY A 436 9.35 19.92 15.76
N ALA A 437 9.03 18.68 16.07
CA ALA A 437 8.60 17.68 15.10
C ALA A 437 7.29 18.05 14.42
N LEU A 438 6.34 18.65 15.14
CA LEU A 438 5.05 19.06 14.60
C LEU A 438 5.20 20.06 13.45
N ARG A 439 6.13 21.02 13.56
CA ARG A 439 6.43 21.98 12.49
C ARG A 439 6.94 21.26 11.24
N LEU A 440 7.86 20.30 11.39
CA LEU A 440 8.40 19.56 10.25
C LEU A 440 7.31 18.69 9.59
N ILE A 441 6.42 18.07 10.36
CA ILE A 441 5.28 17.30 9.85
C ILE A 441 4.35 18.22 9.05
N ALA A 442 4.01 19.38 9.61
CA ALA A 442 3.09 20.34 9.00
C ALA A 442 3.61 20.96 7.70
N ILE A 443 4.92 21.15 7.57
CA ILE A 443 5.56 21.71 6.37
C ILE A 443 5.94 20.59 5.41
N GLY A 444 6.54 19.53 5.90
CA GLY A 444 7.13 18.47 5.09
C GLY A 444 6.10 17.62 4.34
N SER A 445 4.93 17.35 4.94
CA SER A 445 3.92 16.52 4.29
C SER A 445 3.31 17.18 3.04
N PRO A 446 2.78 18.43 3.09
CA PRO A 446 2.28 19.08 1.88
C PRO A 446 3.40 19.43 0.88
N LEU A 447 4.60 19.78 1.36
CA LEU A 447 5.75 20.04 0.49
C LEU A 447 6.16 18.78 -0.28
N ALA A 448 6.08 17.60 0.33
CA ALA A 448 6.35 16.33 -0.34
C ALA A 448 5.33 16.02 -1.45
N VAL A 449 4.05 16.34 -1.24
CA VAL A 449 3.00 16.22 -2.29
C VAL A 449 3.33 17.17 -3.46
N ALA A 450 3.66 18.43 -3.16
CA ALA A 450 4.02 19.41 -4.18
C ALA A 450 5.31 19.03 -4.93
N PHE A 451 6.29 18.47 -4.23
CA PHE A 451 7.54 17.99 -4.84
C PHE A 451 7.28 16.80 -5.77
N ALA A 452 6.51 15.79 -5.33
CA ALA A 452 6.15 14.64 -6.16
C ALA A 452 5.41 15.10 -7.43
N TRP A 453 4.42 15.98 -7.29
CA TRP A 453 3.71 16.57 -8.42
C TRP A 453 4.65 17.29 -9.38
N SER A 454 5.54 18.16 -8.87
CA SER A 454 6.47 18.93 -9.70
C SER A 454 7.45 18.05 -10.48
N MET A 455 7.92 16.97 -9.86
CA MET A 455 8.84 16.03 -10.50
C MET A 455 8.17 15.26 -11.65
N MET A 456 6.92 14.82 -11.43
CA MET A 456 6.16 14.09 -12.45
C MET A 456 5.68 15.02 -13.57
N ALA A 457 5.22 16.23 -13.24
CA ALA A 457 4.81 17.22 -14.23
C ALA A 457 5.96 17.61 -15.18
N ARG A 458 7.19 17.76 -14.66
CA ARG A 458 8.39 18.02 -15.49
C ARG A 458 8.74 16.89 -16.44
N LYS A 459 8.40 15.65 -16.08
CA LYS A 459 8.63 14.47 -16.93
C LYS A 459 7.44 14.15 -17.84
N SER A 460 6.39 14.98 -17.84
CA SER A 460 5.13 14.74 -18.55
C SER A 460 4.52 13.36 -18.23
N MET A 461 4.71 12.89 -16.99
CA MET A 461 4.17 11.64 -16.47
C MET A 461 2.99 11.92 -15.56
N PHE A 462 2.01 11.00 -15.56
CA PHE A 462 0.87 11.10 -14.65
C PHE A 462 1.22 10.53 -13.28
N LEU A 463 0.93 11.29 -12.21
CA LEU A 463 1.03 10.85 -10.83
C LEU A 463 -0.35 10.41 -10.36
N HIS A 464 -0.52 9.12 -10.11
CA HIS A 464 -1.78 8.63 -9.54
C HIS A 464 -2.03 9.23 -8.17
N TYR A 465 -3.29 9.57 -7.89
CA TYR A 465 -3.69 10.25 -6.65
C TYR A 465 -3.26 9.48 -5.39
N TRP A 466 -3.40 8.16 -5.42
CA TRP A 466 -3.05 7.30 -4.28
C TRP A 466 -1.57 7.24 -3.95
N TYR A 467 -0.69 7.71 -4.84
CA TYR A 467 0.75 7.76 -4.55
C TYR A 467 1.09 8.81 -3.49
N VAL A 468 0.19 9.74 -3.19
CA VAL A 468 0.40 10.77 -2.16
C VAL A 468 -0.36 10.51 -0.86
N VAL A 469 -0.92 9.30 -0.69
CA VAL A 469 -1.63 8.90 0.55
C VAL A 469 -0.74 8.91 1.81
N TYR A 470 0.58 8.97 1.65
CA TYR A 470 1.52 9.20 2.74
C TYR A 470 1.29 10.55 3.47
N ALA A 471 0.54 11.49 2.89
CA ALA A 471 0.18 12.74 3.54
C ALA A 471 -0.99 12.60 4.54
N LEU A 472 -1.74 11.50 4.48
CA LEU A 472 -2.94 11.31 5.32
C LEU A 472 -2.67 11.32 6.84
N PRO A 473 -1.57 10.77 7.38
CA PRO A 473 -1.24 10.90 8.81
C PRO A 473 -1.10 12.35 9.28
N TRP A 474 -0.59 13.26 8.43
CA TRP A 474 -0.55 14.69 8.72
C TRP A 474 -1.95 15.29 8.85
N VAL A 475 -2.87 14.96 7.94
CA VAL A 475 -4.27 15.44 7.97
C VAL A 475 -4.95 15.01 9.28
N GLY A 476 -4.81 13.75 9.67
CA GLY A 476 -5.36 13.22 10.93
C GLY A 476 -4.81 13.94 12.16
N LEU A 477 -3.49 14.16 12.19
CA LEU A 477 -2.83 14.86 13.30
C LEU A 477 -3.22 16.35 13.35
N ALA A 478 -3.28 17.03 12.20
CA ALA A 478 -3.68 18.42 12.09
C ALA A 478 -5.11 18.63 12.59
N PHE A 479 -6.04 17.78 12.20
CA PHE A 479 -7.43 17.82 12.70
C PHE A 479 -7.49 17.68 14.23
N GLY A 480 -6.76 16.70 14.79
CA GLY A 480 -6.68 16.52 16.24
C GLY A 480 -6.10 17.75 16.97
N VAL A 481 -5.05 18.35 16.41
CA VAL A 481 -4.42 19.56 16.97
C VAL A 481 -5.38 20.76 16.93
N ALA A 482 -6.16 20.91 15.85
CA ALA A 482 -7.17 21.96 15.73
C ALA A 482 -8.26 21.79 16.78
N LEU A 483 -8.78 20.59 16.93
CA LEU A 483 -9.84 20.29 17.91
C LEU A 483 -9.37 20.56 19.35
N ALA A 484 -8.14 20.16 19.70
CA ALA A 484 -7.55 20.47 21.01
C ALA A 484 -7.38 21.98 21.22
N SER A 485 -6.98 22.71 20.17
CA SER A 485 -6.82 24.18 20.23
C SER A 485 -8.16 24.90 20.44
N LEU A 486 -9.23 24.39 19.84
CA LEU A 486 -10.59 24.90 20.03
C LEU A 486 -11.09 24.67 21.46
N ALA A 487 -10.90 23.46 21.98
CA ALA A 487 -11.32 23.09 23.34
C ALA A 487 -10.61 23.90 24.43
N ASN A 488 -9.33 24.26 24.21
CA ASN A 488 -8.52 25.01 25.18
C ASN A 488 -8.87 26.51 25.25
N LYS A 489 -9.56 27.07 24.26
CA LYS A 489 -9.97 28.50 24.25
C LYS A 489 -11.25 28.80 25.02
N GLY A 490 -11.63 28.00 26.02
CA GLY A 490 -12.86 28.18 26.79
C GLY A 490 -14.15 27.76 26.05
N ARG A 491 -14.02 27.28 24.80
CA ARG A 491 -15.15 26.88 23.93
C ARG A 491 -15.31 25.36 23.85
N ARG A 492 -15.16 24.67 24.99
CA ARG A 492 -15.20 23.19 25.06
C ARG A 492 -16.48 22.58 24.49
N TRP A 493 -17.62 23.26 24.65
CA TRP A 493 -18.89 22.81 24.13
C TRP A 493 -19.00 22.85 22.60
N MET A 494 -18.22 23.72 21.93
CA MET A 494 -18.17 23.77 20.46
C MET A 494 -17.39 22.62 19.84
N ALA A 495 -16.44 22.04 20.56
CA ALA A 495 -15.56 20.99 20.02
C ALA A 495 -16.33 19.77 19.49
N PRO A 496 -17.33 19.18 20.20
CA PRO A 496 -18.10 18.06 19.66
C PRO A 496 -18.97 18.47 18.46
N VAL A 497 -19.55 19.67 18.45
CA VAL A 497 -20.38 20.16 17.34
C VAL A 497 -19.53 20.34 16.07
N VAL A 498 -18.39 21.02 16.20
CA VAL A 498 -17.44 21.22 15.09
C VAL A 498 -16.87 19.88 14.61
N ALA A 499 -16.57 18.96 15.53
CA ALA A 499 -16.09 17.63 15.17
C ALA A 499 -17.16 16.84 14.39
N ALA A 500 -18.41 16.82 14.85
CA ALA A 500 -19.51 16.13 14.18
C ALA A 500 -19.73 16.68 12.76
N LEU A 501 -19.75 18.02 12.62
CA LEU A 501 -19.92 18.68 11.35
C LEU A 501 -18.77 18.40 10.38
N ALA A 502 -17.52 18.48 10.86
CA ALA A 502 -16.34 18.25 10.04
C ALA A 502 -16.14 16.75 9.66
N LEU A 503 -16.57 15.83 10.52
CA LEU A 503 -16.44 14.39 10.25
C LEU A 503 -17.59 13.84 9.41
N TRP A 504 -18.66 14.58 9.25
CA TRP A 504 -19.82 14.15 8.48
C TRP A 504 -19.48 13.76 7.03
N PRO A 505 -18.70 14.54 6.24
CA PRO A 505 -18.27 14.12 4.91
C PRO A 505 -17.53 12.80 4.91
N CYS A 506 -16.60 12.60 5.85
CA CYS A 506 -15.84 11.36 5.97
C CYS A 506 -16.75 10.17 6.28
N LEU A 507 -17.68 10.34 7.22
CA LEU A 507 -18.65 9.30 7.57
C LEU A 507 -19.56 8.95 6.40
N HIS A 508 -20.10 9.96 5.71
CA HIS A 508 -20.97 9.77 4.55
C HIS A 508 -20.30 8.91 3.48
N PHE A 509 -19.12 9.29 3.02
CA PHE A 509 -18.40 8.53 2.00
C PHE A 509 -17.91 7.17 2.50
N THR A 510 -17.51 7.05 3.75
CA THR A 510 -17.13 5.75 4.31
C THR A 510 -18.28 4.77 4.37
N LEU A 511 -19.50 5.22 4.67
CA LEU A 511 -20.68 4.37 4.63
C LEU A 511 -21.00 3.89 3.21
N GLN A 512 -20.81 4.73 2.20
CA GLN A 512 -20.96 4.33 0.79
C GLN A 512 -19.84 3.38 0.33
N LEU A 513 -18.57 3.68 0.70
CA LEU A 513 -17.42 2.83 0.41
C LEU A 513 -17.53 1.44 1.02
N ARG A 514 -18.28 1.28 2.10
CA ARG A 514 -18.38 0.03 2.88
C ARG A 514 -18.79 -1.18 2.03
N HIS A 515 -19.67 -0.98 1.05
CA HIS A 515 -20.23 -2.04 0.21
C HIS A 515 -19.87 -1.89 -1.27
N SER A 516 -19.08 -0.89 -1.62
CA SER A 516 -18.72 -0.60 -3.00
C SER A 516 -17.29 -1.08 -3.28
N PRO A 517 -17.08 -2.10 -4.11
CA PRO A 517 -15.76 -2.51 -4.54
C PRO A 517 -15.13 -1.46 -5.46
N ARG A 518 -13.81 -1.41 -5.53
CA ARG A 518 -13.11 -0.60 -6.53
C ARG A 518 -13.36 -1.13 -7.93
N GLU A 519 -13.28 -2.42 -8.05
CA GLU A 519 -13.62 -3.31 -9.14
C GLU A 519 -13.97 -4.66 -8.48
N ASP A 520 -14.81 -5.46 -9.07
CA ASP A 520 -15.15 -6.78 -8.53
C ASP A 520 -14.87 -7.86 -9.58
N GLU A 521 -13.61 -8.31 -9.64
CA GLU A 521 -13.16 -9.39 -10.55
C GLU A 521 -13.88 -10.74 -10.29
N ARG A 522 -14.62 -10.85 -9.21
CA ARG A 522 -15.45 -12.01 -8.88
C ARG A 522 -16.82 -11.96 -9.57
N ALA A 523 -17.29 -10.75 -9.87
CA ALA A 523 -18.67 -10.52 -10.29
C ALA A 523 -19.03 -11.24 -11.59
N GLY A 524 -18.10 -11.31 -12.56
CA GLY A 524 -18.29 -12.04 -13.80
C GLY A 524 -18.54 -13.54 -13.59
N VAL A 525 -17.77 -14.17 -12.69
CA VAL A 525 -17.95 -15.59 -12.34
C VAL A 525 -19.24 -15.81 -11.58
N VAL A 526 -19.58 -14.93 -10.64
CA VAL A 526 -20.85 -15.02 -9.90
C VAL A 526 -22.04 -14.89 -10.87
N GLY A 527 -21.96 -13.96 -11.84
CA GLY A 527 -23.00 -13.81 -12.86
C GLY A 527 -23.16 -15.02 -13.76
N ALA A 528 -22.08 -15.72 -14.10
CA ALA A 528 -22.10 -16.89 -14.97
C ALA A 528 -22.42 -18.21 -14.24
N ARG A 529 -21.96 -18.37 -13.01
CA ARG A 529 -22.01 -19.65 -12.26
C ARG A 529 -22.79 -19.59 -10.94
N GLY A 530 -23.28 -18.43 -10.53
CA GLY A 530 -23.97 -18.19 -9.25
C GLY A 530 -23.05 -17.95 -8.06
N ALA A 531 -21.82 -18.49 -8.05
CA ALA A 531 -20.83 -18.30 -7.00
C ALA A 531 -19.40 -18.50 -7.55
N PRO A 532 -18.33 -18.06 -6.86
CA PRO A 532 -16.95 -18.39 -7.22
C PRO A 532 -16.61 -19.83 -6.76
N TYR A 533 -15.49 -20.36 -7.27
CA TYR A 533 -14.94 -21.62 -6.77
C TYR A 533 -14.54 -21.48 -5.29
N PRO A 534 -14.79 -22.47 -4.44
CA PRO A 534 -15.40 -23.81 -4.69
C PRO A 534 -16.93 -23.86 -4.46
N HIS A 535 -17.61 -22.72 -4.40
CA HIS A 535 -18.98 -22.61 -3.87
C HIS A 535 -20.09 -22.67 -4.94
N TYR A 536 -19.76 -22.73 -6.25
CA TYR A 536 -20.78 -22.90 -7.29
C TYR A 536 -21.25 -24.37 -7.40
N GLN A 537 -22.46 -24.57 -7.90
CA GLN A 537 -23.04 -25.91 -8.06
C GLN A 537 -22.19 -26.74 -9.05
N GLY A 538 -21.81 -27.95 -8.62
CA GLY A 538 -20.97 -28.84 -9.42
C GLY A 538 -19.49 -28.44 -9.46
N ALA A 539 -19.02 -27.63 -8.52
CA ALA A 539 -17.60 -27.30 -8.37
C ALA A 539 -16.79 -28.55 -7.99
N ASP A 540 -16.30 -29.23 -9.01
CA ASP A 540 -15.44 -30.41 -8.90
C ASP A 540 -14.29 -30.25 -9.88
N LEU A 541 -13.05 -30.37 -9.40
CA LEU A 541 -11.86 -30.27 -10.26
C LEU A 541 -11.72 -31.46 -11.24
N LYS A 542 -12.55 -32.48 -11.10
CA LYS A 542 -12.54 -33.66 -11.99
C LYS A 542 -13.37 -33.47 -13.26
N HIS A 543 -14.33 -32.57 -13.25
CA HIS A 543 -15.26 -32.37 -14.34
C HIS A 543 -15.41 -30.89 -14.66
N GLU A 544 -15.31 -30.55 -15.94
CA GLU A 544 -15.61 -29.20 -16.41
C GLU A 544 -17.11 -28.91 -16.19
N PRO A 545 -17.47 -27.77 -15.57
CA PRO A 545 -18.89 -27.40 -15.37
C PRO A 545 -19.67 -27.31 -16.70
N THR A 546 -20.98 -27.51 -16.65
CA THR A 546 -21.86 -27.44 -17.83
C THR A 546 -21.86 -26.07 -18.48
N THR A 547 -21.70 -25.00 -17.72
CA THR A 547 -21.54 -23.64 -18.21
C THR A 547 -20.07 -23.38 -18.51
N MET A 548 -19.75 -22.86 -19.68
CA MET A 548 -18.40 -22.37 -20.04
C MET A 548 -18.27 -20.91 -19.64
N PHE A 549 -17.12 -20.56 -19.07
CA PHE A 549 -16.78 -19.17 -18.71
C PHE A 549 -15.46 -18.77 -19.32
N ALA A 550 -15.40 -17.63 -19.96
CA ALA A 550 -14.20 -17.04 -20.52
C ALA A 550 -14.03 -15.60 -20.06
N ALA A 551 -12.80 -15.16 -19.86
CA ALA A 551 -12.51 -13.77 -19.53
C ALA A 551 -11.25 -13.28 -20.25
N PHE A 552 -11.27 -12.02 -20.69
CA PHE A 552 -10.12 -11.33 -21.26
C PHE A 552 -10.05 -9.90 -20.71
N TRP A 553 -8.85 -9.36 -20.54
CA TRP A 553 -8.62 -8.08 -19.86
C TRP A 553 -9.27 -7.98 -18.46
N SER A 554 -9.53 -9.14 -17.84
CA SER A 554 -10.04 -9.30 -16.48
C SER A 554 -9.32 -10.47 -15.83
N ASN A 555 -9.15 -10.42 -14.50
CA ASN A 555 -8.63 -11.53 -13.71
C ASN A 555 -9.73 -12.43 -13.14
N ALA A 556 -10.96 -12.35 -13.66
CA ALA A 556 -12.10 -13.14 -13.18
C ALA A 556 -11.83 -14.65 -13.15
N THR A 557 -11.00 -15.16 -14.09
CA THR A 557 -10.57 -16.57 -14.09
C THR A 557 -9.78 -17.00 -12.85
N LEU A 558 -9.37 -16.06 -12.00
CA LEU A 558 -8.79 -16.37 -10.69
C LEU A 558 -9.81 -17.07 -9.78
N TYR A 559 -11.10 -16.75 -9.96
CA TYR A 559 -12.22 -17.27 -9.19
C TYR A 559 -12.87 -18.52 -9.80
N ASP A 560 -12.33 -19.01 -10.95
CA ASP A 560 -12.84 -20.18 -11.64
C ASP A 560 -11.70 -21.04 -12.20
N PRO A 561 -11.47 -22.26 -11.67
CA PRO A 561 -10.46 -23.18 -12.16
C PRO A 561 -10.57 -23.52 -13.65
N PHE A 562 -11.79 -23.54 -14.19
CA PHE A 562 -12.11 -23.86 -15.58
C PHE A 562 -12.32 -22.63 -16.47
N GLY A 563 -11.88 -21.46 -16.01
CA GLY A 563 -11.98 -20.22 -16.78
C GLY A 563 -11.05 -20.20 -17.98
N TYR A 564 -11.59 -19.99 -19.18
CA TYR A 564 -10.84 -19.80 -20.41
C TYR A 564 -10.29 -18.38 -20.51
N LYS A 565 -9.12 -18.24 -21.14
CA LYS A 565 -8.46 -16.94 -21.34
C LYS A 565 -8.15 -16.73 -22.84
N PRO A 566 -9.13 -16.41 -23.67
CA PRO A 566 -8.86 -16.14 -25.08
C PRO A 566 -8.02 -14.88 -25.23
N GLU A 567 -6.93 -14.95 -25.97
CA GLU A 567 -6.05 -13.82 -26.29
C GLU A 567 -6.37 -13.24 -27.67
N THR A 568 -7.03 -14.03 -28.53
CA THR A 568 -7.37 -13.69 -29.91
C THR A 568 -8.85 -13.94 -30.22
N ALA A 569 -9.37 -13.26 -31.27
CA ALA A 569 -10.72 -13.52 -31.77
C ALA A 569 -10.90 -14.95 -32.26
N ALA A 570 -9.84 -15.56 -32.84
CA ALA A 570 -9.87 -16.94 -33.32
C ALA A 570 -10.03 -17.95 -32.15
N GLU A 571 -9.36 -17.71 -31.04
CA GLU A 571 -9.51 -18.54 -29.83
C GLU A 571 -10.94 -18.42 -29.24
N LEU A 572 -11.51 -17.21 -29.23
CA LEU A 572 -12.90 -17.03 -28.81
C LEU A 572 -13.86 -17.76 -29.75
N GLU A 573 -13.63 -17.73 -31.08
CA GLU A 573 -14.45 -18.43 -32.04
C GLU A 573 -14.40 -19.95 -31.87
N ALA A 574 -13.24 -20.49 -31.51
CA ALA A 574 -13.10 -21.90 -31.15
C ALA A 574 -13.96 -22.26 -29.91
N LEU A 575 -14.01 -21.37 -28.90
CA LEU A 575 -14.89 -21.55 -27.73
C LEU A 575 -16.37 -21.45 -28.09
N VAL A 576 -16.76 -20.54 -28.97
CA VAL A 576 -18.13 -20.42 -29.51
C VAL A 576 -18.52 -21.70 -30.22
N THR A 577 -17.67 -22.22 -31.09
CA THR A 577 -17.89 -23.48 -31.83
C THR A 577 -18.02 -24.67 -30.84
N LYS A 578 -17.12 -24.78 -29.84
CA LYS A 578 -17.21 -25.79 -28.80
C LYS A 578 -18.52 -25.72 -28.05
N ALA A 579 -18.90 -24.52 -27.56
CA ALA A 579 -20.13 -24.32 -26.82
C ALA A 579 -21.38 -24.74 -27.61
N ARG A 580 -21.43 -24.39 -28.91
CA ARG A 580 -22.51 -24.76 -29.81
C ARG A 580 -22.58 -26.27 -30.08
N THR A 581 -21.43 -26.91 -30.31
CA THR A 581 -21.34 -28.35 -30.54
C THR A 581 -21.75 -29.16 -29.32
N GLU A 582 -21.29 -28.74 -28.14
CA GLU A 582 -21.58 -29.39 -26.86
C GLU A 582 -22.92 -28.96 -26.23
N LYS A 583 -23.64 -28.02 -26.87
CA LYS A 583 -24.90 -27.44 -26.38
C LYS A 583 -24.79 -26.86 -24.98
N ARG A 584 -23.71 -26.15 -24.74
CA ARG A 584 -23.39 -25.54 -23.44
C ARG A 584 -23.58 -24.03 -23.51
N ASP A 585 -23.98 -23.41 -22.41
CA ASP A 585 -23.94 -21.96 -22.26
C ASP A 585 -22.51 -21.47 -22.19
N LEU A 586 -22.20 -20.39 -22.95
CA LEU A 586 -20.92 -19.70 -22.90
C LEU A 586 -21.15 -18.28 -22.43
N TYR A 587 -20.47 -17.92 -21.34
CA TYR A 587 -20.38 -16.56 -20.84
C TYR A 587 -18.98 -16.00 -21.10
N VAL A 588 -18.91 -14.74 -21.51
CA VAL A 588 -17.68 -14.03 -21.80
C VAL A 588 -17.65 -12.74 -20.98
N CYS A 589 -16.65 -12.60 -20.14
CA CYS A 589 -16.43 -11.44 -19.29
C CYS A 589 -15.25 -10.62 -19.78
N TYR A 590 -15.35 -9.29 -19.74
CA TYR A 590 -14.20 -8.41 -19.91
C TYR A 590 -14.31 -7.18 -19.02
N ALA A 591 -13.14 -6.60 -18.71
CA ALA A 591 -12.97 -5.33 -18.03
C ALA A 591 -12.01 -4.42 -18.83
N HIS A 592 -11.65 -3.26 -18.28
CA HIS A 592 -10.65 -2.36 -18.87
C HIS A 592 -10.87 -2.06 -20.36
N GLU A 593 -12.11 -1.69 -20.75
CA GLU A 593 -12.51 -1.50 -22.14
C GLU A 593 -11.50 -0.67 -22.96
N THR A 594 -10.95 0.40 -22.40
CA THR A 594 -9.95 1.25 -23.09
C THR A 594 -8.70 0.46 -23.47
N LEU A 595 -8.23 -0.41 -22.58
CA LEU A 595 -7.05 -1.27 -22.84
C LEU A 595 -7.42 -2.39 -23.83
N ALA A 596 -8.57 -3.04 -23.62
CA ALA A 596 -9.07 -4.06 -24.53
C ALA A 596 -9.22 -3.51 -25.96
N ARG A 597 -9.74 -2.30 -26.10
CA ARG A 597 -9.87 -1.62 -27.39
C ARG A 597 -8.54 -1.26 -28.04
N SER A 598 -7.53 -0.94 -27.24
CA SER A 598 -6.19 -0.57 -27.72
C SER A 598 -5.33 -1.78 -28.13
N TYR A 599 -5.46 -2.89 -27.40
CA TYR A 599 -4.55 -4.05 -27.57
C TYR A 599 -5.20 -5.29 -28.18
N SER A 600 -6.53 -5.43 -28.09
CA SER A 600 -7.28 -6.58 -28.60
C SER A 600 -8.61 -6.14 -29.23
N PRO A 601 -8.59 -5.18 -30.20
CA PRO A 601 -9.82 -4.59 -30.76
C PRO A 601 -10.71 -5.64 -31.44
N GLU A 602 -10.13 -6.60 -32.17
CA GLU A 602 -10.88 -7.65 -32.88
C GLU A 602 -11.62 -8.58 -31.90
N LEU A 603 -10.96 -8.96 -30.80
CA LEU A 603 -11.56 -9.79 -29.75
C LEU A 603 -12.73 -9.04 -29.07
N LEU A 604 -12.53 -7.77 -28.73
CA LEU A 604 -13.55 -6.93 -28.12
C LEU A 604 -14.75 -6.75 -29.07
N ASP A 605 -14.49 -6.39 -30.34
CA ASP A 605 -15.52 -6.17 -31.35
C ASP A 605 -16.32 -7.45 -31.63
N ARG A 606 -15.67 -8.63 -31.57
CA ARG A 606 -16.35 -9.93 -31.70
C ARG A 606 -17.38 -10.17 -30.60
N VAL A 607 -17.20 -9.60 -29.43
CA VAL A 607 -18.16 -9.71 -28.31
C VAL A 607 -19.23 -8.61 -28.40
N ILE A 608 -18.81 -7.33 -28.51
CA ILE A 608 -19.74 -6.20 -28.35
C ILE A 608 -20.57 -5.85 -29.60
N LYS A 609 -20.04 -6.12 -30.80
CA LYS A 609 -20.73 -5.80 -32.08
C LYS A 609 -21.44 -6.98 -32.71
N SER A 610 -21.18 -8.19 -32.24
CA SER A 610 -21.78 -9.38 -32.80
C SER A 610 -23.23 -9.59 -32.33
N PRO A 611 -24.13 -9.97 -33.23
CA PRO A 611 -25.49 -10.34 -32.87
C PRO A 611 -25.57 -11.65 -32.06
N ASP A 612 -24.47 -12.44 -32.04
CA ASP A 612 -24.38 -13.72 -31.34
C ASP A 612 -24.38 -13.56 -29.83
N PHE A 613 -23.92 -12.44 -29.33
CA PHE A 613 -23.80 -12.18 -27.90
C PHE A 613 -24.86 -11.20 -27.40
N GLU A 614 -25.26 -11.36 -26.15
CA GLU A 614 -26.12 -10.42 -25.44
C GLU A 614 -25.46 -10.01 -24.11
N LEU A 615 -25.53 -8.72 -23.79
CA LEU A 615 -25.07 -8.23 -22.49
C LEU A 615 -26.05 -8.66 -21.41
N VAL A 616 -25.60 -9.46 -20.45
CA VAL A 616 -26.42 -9.99 -19.36
C VAL A 616 -26.06 -9.40 -18.00
N GLY A 617 -24.92 -8.75 -17.88
CA GLY A 617 -24.48 -8.10 -16.63
C GLY A 617 -23.51 -6.95 -16.85
N THR A 618 -23.66 -5.90 -16.05
CA THR A 618 -22.71 -4.79 -15.93
C THR A 618 -22.41 -4.58 -14.45
N PHE A 619 -21.15 -4.77 -14.08
CA PHE A 619 -20.69 -4.68 -12.70
C PHE A 619 -19.80 -3.45 -12.55
N TYR A 620 -20.38 -2.39 -11.99
CA TYR A 620 -19.70 -1.11 -11.86
C TYR A 620 -18.67 -1.12 -10.74
N GLY A 621 -17.44 -0.67 -11.06
CA GLY A 621 -16.43 -0.32 -10.09
C GLY A 621 -16.48 1.16 -9.71
N GLN A 622 -15.73 1.53 -8.67
CA GLN A 622 -15.59 2.92 -8.25
C GLN A 622 -14.59 3.67 -9.14
N GLU A 623 -14.77 4.96 -9.28
CA GLU A 623 -13.80 5.96 -9.74
C GLU A 623 -13.51 6.01 -11.24
N GLU A 624 -13.45 4.91 -11.98
CA GLU A 624 -13.04 4.91 -13.38
C GLU A 624 -13.84 3.92 -14.23
N ALA A 625 -14.13 4.27 -15.50
CA ALA A 625 -14.80 3.40 -16.45
C ALA A 625 -14.08 2.06 -16.64
N GLN A 626 -12.76 2.10 -16.60
CA GLN A 626 -11.92 0.91 -16.73
C GLN A 626 -12.15 -0.14 -15.64
N PHE A 627 -12.75 0.22 -14.50
CA PHE A 627 -13.06 -0.70 -13.40
C PHE A 627 -14.49 -1.24 -13.45
N THR A 628 -15.11 -1.21 -14.64
CA THR A 628 -16.41 -1.82 -14.88
C THR A 628 -16.20 -3.14 -15.61
N GLU A 629 -16.79 -4.22 -15.11
CA GLU A 629 -16.85 -5.51 -15.77
C GLU A 629 -18.16 -5.67 -16.56
N TYR A 630 -18.06 -6.26 -17.73
CA TYR A 630 -19.19 -6.57 -18.60
C TYR A 630 -19.26 -8.08 -18.84
N LEU A 631 -20.42 -8.67 -18.61
CA LEU A 631 -20.68 -10.08 -18.82
C LEU A 631 -21.64 -10.25 -19.99
N TYR A 632 -21.20 -10.98 -20.99
CA TYR A 632 -21.98 -11.33 -22.17
C TYR A 632 -22.29 -12.83 -22.17
N ARG A 633 -23.45 -13.20 -22.70
CA ARG A 633 -23.86 -14.59 -22.93
C ARG A 633 -23.97 -14.85 -24.41
N LEU A 634 -23.48 -15.99 -24.89
CA LEU A 634 -23.70 -16.48 -26.23
C LEU A 634 -25.18 -16.87 -26.38
N LYS A 635 -25.88 -16.24 -27.34
CA LYS A 635 -27.29 -16.55 -27.62
C LYS A 635 -27.46 -17.98 -28.12
N PRO A 636 -28.50 -18.70 -27.68
CA PRO A 636 -28.89 -19.94 -28.31
C PRO A 636 -29.15 -19.70 -29.81
N ARG A 637 -28.68 -20.58 -30.66
CA ARG A 637 -29.03 -20.51 -32.11
C ARG A 637 -30.53 -20.67 -32.22
N ALA A 638 -31.22 -19.69 -32.79
CA ALA A 638 -32.63 -19.86 -33.10
C ALA A 638 -32.80 -21.17 -33.89
N ALA A 639 -33.66 -22.05 -33.40
CA ALA A 639 -34.00 -23.25 -34.15
C ALA A 639 -34.44 -22.81 -35.57
N ILE A 640 -33.65 -23.21 -36.57
CA ILE A 640 -34.04 -22.95 -37.97
C ILE A 640 -35.42 -23.63 -38.10
N ALA A 641 -36.47 -22.82 -38.24
CA ALA A 641 -37.78 -23.37 -38.51
C ALA A 641 -37.64 -24.33 -39.70
N PRO A 642 -38.14 -25.55 -39.61
CA PRO A 642 -38.10 -26.46 -40.75
C PRO A 642 -38.72 -25.71 -41.93
N PRO A 643 -38.19 -25.84 -43.17
CA PRO A 643 -38.80 -25.22 -44.34
C PRO A 643 -40.27 -25.65 -44.37
N ALA A 644 -41.15 -24.67 -44.52
CA ALA A 644 -42.58 -24.94 -44.62
C ALA A 644 -42.82 -25.95 -45.74
N PRO A 645 -43.68 -26.95 -45.51
CA PRO A 645 -43.91 -28.04 -46.47
C PRO A 645 -44.48 -27.58 -47.81
#